data_ec4ac55725cb0cd0e269da850724674b
#
_entry.id   ec4ac55725cb0cd0e269da850724674b
#
_cell.length_a   1.000
_cell.length_b   1.000
_cell.length_c   1.000
_cell.angle_alpha   90.00
_cell.angle_beta   90.00
_cell.angle_gamma   90.00
#
_symmetry.space_group_name_H-M   'P 1'
#
loop_
_entity.id
_entity.type
_entity.pdbx_description
1 polymer ?
#
loop_
_entity_poly.entity_id
_entity_poly.type
_entity_poly.pdbx_seq_one_letter_code
_entity_poly.pdbx_strand_id
1 'polypeptide(L)'
;MSGDHWVSEDSCQTCHQPQHQSWQGSHHHLAMQSANEHSVLGDFNDHTFVGQRARTHFQRKADGFWVSTTGADGQPADYPVAFTFGVEPLQQYLLALPDGRLQAFDVAWDTQKEQWFELYPDQQIEHDNALHWAGPNQNANFMCLECHTTGFKRNYDPLTDRYASTWQALGVGCQSCHGPAAGHLEWLKRPTEKAGYGFSSAAVDDSAGREAEVCGRCHSRRAALSDGYQHANRMMDDYLPSILSPVLNEIDGKIKDEVFEYGSFVQSRMYAAGVRCTDCHNPHSAELRTTGNALCTQCHNPSGQAARPGIDSSGLISKNYDSPEHHRHQQETVAAQCISCHMPARHFMVKDQRHDHSFSVPNPAQALKLGHGDACLGCHTEMPLARLQTQFKQLFSNPQSRDNGYASTLFAARHGGEGALAAVLEQLQREDLPAIRRATLLAELYRYPSQRTLRSILQALAHSEPQVREVAVSSLAALAPERLQMQALSPVLQDPVRAVRIAAAWQIAQLPQTGRAAPAGFEQAIREYEQGQRSLRERPEANVNLAMLYQLDGRTKDVEPALREALKRDRRYQPARILLAQWLESQGDAQAGIKLLEEGLNQSLDNPGETAEARENYAEKQRSSAINTHLEPTANNTSATPSVFQQPDERHAKDAALHHALAMASVRQGQRGKALNHLEKAHNQAPDNSDYLYAYAIGLHESGEKAEAEKLLDIGLKRDPTNRAIRQALLAYAAQAGDKDKTALLLRTLQAINPEDPLLAQ
;
A
#
# COMPACT_ATOMS: atom_id res chain seq x y z
N MET A 1 -36.52 2.11 11.08
CA MET A 1 -35.46 2.96 10.48
C MET A 1 -35.04 4.12 11.39
N SER A 2 -34.95 3.91 12.71
CA SER A 2 -34.58 4.95 13.69
C SER A 2 -33.23 4.65 14.38
N GLY A 3 -32.45 3.71 13.88
CA GLY A 3 -31.25 3.22 14.53
C GLY A 3 -29.91 3.88 14.13
N ASP A 4 -29.87 4.63 13.04
CA ASP A 4 -28.63 5.12 12.44
C ASP A 4 -28.34 6.60 12.76
N HIS A 5 -28.88 7.11 13.86
CA HIS A 5 -28.62 8.48 14.30
C HIS A 5 -27.56 8.52 15.39
N TRP A 6 -26.66 9.48 15.25
CA TRP A 6 -25.60 9.78 16.22
C TRP A 6 -26.16 10.52 17.43
N VAL A 7 -25.52 10.29 18.57
CA VAL A 7 -25.82 11.02 19.81
C VAL A 7 -24.55 11.70 20.34
N SER A 8 -24.67 12.60 21.32
CA SER A 8 -23.48 13.14 21.99
C SER A 8 -22.72 12.01 22.70
N GLU A 9 -21.39 12.00 22.59
CA GLU A 9 -20.51 11.04 23.31
C GLU A 9 -20.75 11.10 24.85
N ASP A 10 -21.09 12.27 25.39
CA ASP A 10 -21.44 12.43 26.81
C ASP A 10 -22.66 11.61 27.24
N SER A 11 -23.54 11.24 26.29
CA SER A 11 -24.69 10.39 26.57
C SER A 11 -24.28 9.00 27.06
N CYS A 12 -23.07 8.55 26.72
CA CYS A 12 -22.53 7.26 27.13
C CYS A 12 -22.05 7.26 28.57
N GLN A 13 -21.60 8.41 29.08
CA GLN A 13 -20.98 8.56 30.39
C GLN A 13 -21.87 8.07 31.55
N THR A 14 -23.16 8.35 31.49
CA THR A 14 -24.11 8.05 32.58
C THR A 14 -24.17 6.56 32.90
N CYS A 15 -24.06 5.68 31.90
CA CYS A 15 -24.15 4.23 32.07
C CYS A 15 -22.78 3.53 31.93
N HIS A 16 -21.83 4.08 31.15
CA HIS A 16 -20.53 3.52 30.87
C HIS A 16 -19.39 4.36 31.45
N GLN A 17 -19.58 4.83 32.71
CA GLN A 17 -18.65 5.74 33.39
C GLN A 17 -17.19 5.24 33.40
N PRO A 18 -16.87 3.97 33.72
CA PRO A 18 -15.48 3.50 33.73
C PRO A 18 -14.82 3.55 32.31
N GLN A 19 -15.57 3.16 31.28
CA GLN A 19 -15.08 3.18 29.90
C GLN A 19 -14.87 4.61 29.40
N HIS A 20 -15.82 5.49 29.69
CA HIS A 20 -15.72 6.91 29.34
C HIS A 20 -14.52 7.58 30.03
N GLN A 21 -14.31 7.32 31.33
CA GLN A 21 -13.15 7.84 32.06
C GLN A 21 -11.82 7.31 31.49
N SER A 22 -11.79 6.04 31.10
CA SER A 22 -10.60 5.43 30.47
C SER A 22 -10.31 6.01 29.09
N TRP A 23 -11.37 6.33 28.32
CA TRP A 23 -11.24 6.94 26.99
C TRP A 23 -10.81 8.41 27.05
N GLN A 24 -11.27 9.14 28.06
CA GLN A 24 -10.99 10.56 28.21
C GLN A 24 -9.48 10.79 28.40
N GLY A 25 -8.88 11.60 27.53
CA GLY A 25 -7.43 11.85 27.51
C GLY A 25 -6.60 10.78 26.77
N SER A 26 -7.21 9.71 26.26
CA SER A 26 -6.51 8.72 25.44
C SER A 26 -6.09 9.26 24.06
N HIS A 27 -5.17 8.57 23.38
CA HIS A 27 -4.75 8.91 22.00
C HIS A 27 -5.94 8.90 21.02
N HIS A 28 -6.96 8.05 21.23
CA HIS A 28 -8.18 8.06 20.45
C HIS A 28 -9.00 9.35 20.69
N HIS A 29 -9.20 9.75 21.94
CA HIS A 29 -9.90 10.98 22.27
C HIS A 29 -9.19 12.22 21.72
N LEU A 30 -7.86 12.25 21.81
CA LEU A 30 -7.02 13.38 21.44
C LEU A 30 -6.50 13.30 19.98
N ALA A 31 -7.00 12.35 19.18
CA ALA A 31 -6.53 12.12 17.83
C ALA A 31 -6.64 13.36 16.94
N MET A 32 -7.67 14.19 17.15
CA MET A 32 -7.84 15.50 16.52
C MET A 32 -8.53 16.46 17.48
N GLN A 33 -8.04 17.68 17.59
CA GLN A 33 -8.59 18.73 18.46
C GLN A 33 -8.64 20.06 17.71
N SER A 34 -9.60 20.94 18.09
CA SER A 34 -9.56 22.34 17.63
C SER A 34 -8.31 23.03 18.18
N ALA A 35 -7.62 23.80 17.33
CA ALA A 35 -6.42 24.52 17.74
C ALA A 35 -6.78 25.61 18.76
N ASN A 36 -6.25 25.50 19.98
CA ASN A 36 -6.44 26.45 21.07
C ASN A 36 -5.25 26.40 22.04
N GLU A 37 -5.26 27.23 23.07
CA GLU A 37 -4.17 27.34 24.05
C GLU A 37 -3.87 26.04 24.82
N HIS A 38 -4.78 25.08 24.86
CA HIS A 38 -4.61 23.81 25.57
C HIS A 38 -4.18 22.67 24.63
N SER A 39 -4.59 22.73 23.37
CA SER A 39 -4.36 21.66 22.42
C SER A 39 -3.10 21.84 21.58
N VAL A 40 -2.63 23.08 21.37
CA VAL A 40 -1.42 23.40 20.60
C VAL A 40 -0.19 23.26 21.50
N LEU A 41 0.64 22.27 21.21
CA LEU A 41 1.85 21.94 21.97
C LEU A 41 3.11 22.64 21.45
N GLY A 42 3.13 22.95 20.14
CA GLY A 42 4.28 23.59 19.48
C GLY A 42 4.50 25.03 19.87
N ASP A 43 5.72 25.50 19.69
CA ASP A 43 6.10 26.89 19.98
C ASP A 43 5.65 27.85 18.87
N PHE A 44 4.53 28.56 19.11
CA PHE A 44 3.99 29.61 18.26
C PHE A 44 4.30 31.03 18.80
N ASN A 45 5.30 31.17 19.65
CA ASN A 45 5.68 32.49 20.20
C ASN A 45 6.69 33.20 19.27
N ASP A 46 6.24 33.58 18.08
CA ASP A 46 7.05 34.30 17.09
C ASP A 46 8.30 33.51 16.68
N HIS A 47 8.14 32.17 16.55
CA HIS A 47 9.23 31.24 16.27
C HIS A 47 9.44 31.05 14.76
N THR A 48 10.71 31.06 14.32
CA THR A 48 11.07 30.75 12.93
C THR A 48 11.84 29.44 12.85
N PHE A 49 11.28 28.47 12.18
CA PHE A 49 11.93 27.22 11.81
C PHE A 49 12.56 27.35 10.41
N VAL A 50 13.81 26.99 10.29
CA VAL A 50 14.52 26.94 9.00
C VAL A 50 14.76 25.50 8.65
N GLY A 51 13.88 24.97 7.79
CA GLY A 51 13.99 23.61 7.25
C GLY A 51 14.95 23.56 6.06
N GLN A 52 15.09 22.38 5.46
CA GLN A 52 15.89 22.21 4.23
C GLN A 52 15.19 22.81 3.00
N ARG A 53 13.86 22.90 3.00
CA ARG A 53 13.02 23.28 1.86
C ARG A 53 12.43 24.67 1.95
N ALA A 54 11.99 25.05 3.12
CA ALA A 54 11.32 26.32 3.33
C ALA A 54 11.63 26.90 4.71
N ARG A 55 11.51 28.22 4.79
CA ARG A 55 11.46 28.93 6.06
C ARG A 55 10.02 29.04 6.49
N THR A 56 9.69 28.55 7.69
CA THR A 56 8.37 28.59 8.27
C THR A 56 8.36 29.45 9.52
N HIS A 57 7.40 30.34 9.61
CA HIS A 57 7.22 31.19 10.78
C HIS A 57 5.92 30.86 11.49
N PHE A 58 6.01 30.56 12.79
CA PHE A 58 4.91 30.19 13.68
C PHE A 58 4.58 31.36 14.60
N GLN A 59 3.34 31.83 14.58
CA GLN A 59 2.95 33.01 15.30
C GLN A 59 1.53 32.89 15.89
N ARG A 60 1.28 33.65 16.96
CA ARG A 60 -0.05 33.87 17.52
C ARG A 60 -0.58 35.22 17.00
N LYS A 61 -1.82 35.23 16.54
CA LYS A 61 -2.58 36.45 16.23
C LYS A 61 -3.79 36.56 17.14
N ALA A 62 -4.50 37.66 17.09
CA ALA A 62 -5.70 37.88 17.92
C ALA A 62 -6.80 36.81 17.73
N ASP A 63 -6.82 36.16 16.56
CA ASP A 63 -7.81 35.18 16.13
C ASP A 63 -7.28 33.73 16.13
N GLY A 64 -6.09 33.46 16.70
CA GLY A 64 -5.56 32.12 16.89
C GLY A 64 -4.11 31.90 16.44
N PHE A 65 -3.81 30.68 16.01
CA PHE A 65 -2.48 30.22 15.62
C PHE A 65 -2.31 30.30 14.10
N TRP A 66 -1.15 30.77 13.64
CA TRP A 66 -0.88 31.01 12.23
C TRP A 66 0.48 30.49 11.82
N VAL A 67 0.57 30.02 10.60
CA VAL A 67 1.80 29.58 9.93
C VAL A 67 2.03 30.45 8.69
N SER A 68 3.20 31.10 8.62
CA SER A 68 3.64 31.79 7.40
C SER A 68 4.65 30.92 6.68
N THR A 69 4.33 30.48 5.46
CA THR A 69 5.15 29.54 4.68
C THR A 69 4.84 29.64 3.20
N THR A 70 5.60 28.94 2.35
CA THR A 70 5.39 28.89 0.90
C THR A 70 4.12 28.13 0.57
N GLY A 71 3.22 28.73 -0.21
CA GLY A 71 1.97 28.15 -0.66
C GLY A 71 2.08 27.32 -1.93
N ALA A 72 0.92 26.84 -2.44
CA ALA A 72 0.82 26.05 -3.68
C ALA A 72 1.29 26.82 -4.94
N ASP A 73 1.31 28.11 -4.91
CA ASP A 73 1.78 29.00 -5.99
C ASP A 73 3.28 29.36 -5.90
N GLY A 74 3.98 28.78 -4.92
CA GLY A 74 5.39 29.05 -4.65
C GLY A 74 5.62 30.39 -3.93
N GLN A 75 4.57 31.14 -3.52
CA GLN A 75 4.69 32.41 -2.83
C GLN A 75 4.45 32.26 -1.33
N PRO A 76 5.15 33.05 -0.48
CA PRO A 76 4.89 33.05 0.95
C PRO A 76 3.50 33.64 1.25
N ALA A 77 2.77 32.98 2.17
CA ALA A 77 1.50 33.47 2.67
C ALA A 77 1.24 32.97 4.09
N ASP A 78 0.24 33.56 4.75
CA ASP A 78 -0.18 33.21 6.10
C ASP A 78 -1.40 32.29 6.06
N TYR A 79 -1.33 31.19 6.83
CA TYR A 79 -2.37 30.17 6.88
C TYR A 79 -2.83 29.97 8.33
N PRO A 80 -4.15 29.95 8.62
CA PRO A 80 -4.66 29.69 9.94
C PRO A 80 -4.56 28.19 10.29
N VAL A 81 -4.14 27.89 11.51
CA VAL A 81 -4.18 26.55 12.08
C VAL A 81 -5.55 26.29 12.65
N ALA A 82 -6.30 25.37 12.02
CA ALA A 82 -7.66 25.03 12.45
C ALA A 82 -7.68 23.92 13.50
N PHE A 83 -6.83 22.91 13.33
CA PHE A 83 -6.81 21.71 14.17
C PHE A 83 -5.39 21.21 14.43
N THR A 84 -5.27 20.41 15.51
CA THR A 84 -4.07 19.63 15.83
C THR A 84 -4.35 18.15 15.64
N PHE A 85 -3.34 17.38 15.22
CA PHE A 85 -3.35 15.93 15.11
C PHE A 85 -2.31 15.32 16.02
N GLY A 86 -2.73 14.37 16.86
CA GLY A 86 -1.86 13.67 17.79
C GLY A 86 -1.37 14.54 18.95
N VAL A 87 -0.74 13.87 19.91
CA VAL A 87 -0.21 14.47 21.13
C VAL A 87 1.16 13.91 21.51
N GLU A 88 1.50 12.69 21.07
CA GLU A 88 2.78 12.02 21.32
C GLU A 88 2.99 10.90 20.26
N PRO A 89 4.22 10.70 19.76
CA PRO A 89 5.49 11.43 20.03
C PRO A 89 5.62 12.72 19.24
N LEU A 90 4.66 13.02 18.38
CA LEU A 90 4.62 14.22 17.57
C LEU A 90 3.21 14.82 17.52
N GLN A 91 3.14 16.12 17.26
CA GLN A 91 1.91 16.81 16.92
C GLN A 91 2.04 17.47 15.55
N GLN A 92 1.06 17.18 14.68
CA GLN A 92 0.93 17.78 13.34
C GLN A 92 -0.23 18.78 13.34
N TYR A 93 -0.23 19.72 12.38
CA TYR A 93 -1.22 20.81 12.31
C TYR A 93 -2.00 20.76 11.00
N LEU A 94 -3.28 21.08 11.05
CA LEU A 94 -4.11 21.25 9.86
C LEU A 94 -4.29 22.75 9.57
N LEU A 95 -3.87 23.14 8.36
CA LEU A 95 -4.05 24.46 7.83
C LEU A 95 -5.34 24.55 7.04
N ALA A 96 -6.21 25.52 7.36
CA ALA A 96 -7.49 25.69 6.70
C ALA A 96 -7.36 26.57 5.45
N LEU A 97 -7.91 26.11 4.32
CA LEU A 97 -7.99 26.84 3.07
C LEU A 97 -9.41 27.37 2.79
N PRO A 98 -9.54 28.45 1.98
CA PRO A 98 -10.86 29.09 1.74
C PRO A 98 -11.88 28.21 1.03
N ASP A 99 -11.44 27.15 0.36
CA ASP A 99 -12.30 26.18 -0.34
C ASP A 99 -12.76 25.01 0.55
N GLY A 100 -12.48 25.07 1.85
CA GLY A 100 -12.83 24.05 2.83
C GLY A 100 -11.83 22.89 2.90
N ARG A 101 -10.72 22.96 2.17
CA ARG A 101 -9.62 22.01 2.36
C ARG A 101 -8.95 22.23 3.72
N LEU A 102 -8.66 21.13 4.38
CA LEU A 102 -7.80 21.05 5.55
C LEU A 102 -6.53 20.32 5.10
N GLN A 103 -5.41 21.02 5.11
CA GLN A 103 -4.13 20.47 4.65
C GLN A 103 -3.24 20.11 5.83
N ALA A 104 -2.74 18.87 5.83
CA ALA A 104 -1.78 18.40 6.81
C ALA A 104 -0.42 19.04 6.55
N PHE A 105 0.05 19.84 7.52
CA PHE A 105 1.29 20.57 7.38
C PHE A 105 2.50 19.64 7.56
N ASP A 106 3.53 19.81 6.76
CA ASP A 106 4.69 18.91 6.69
C ASP A 106 5.83 19.27 7.65
N VAL A 107 5.65 20.32 8.48
CA VAL A 107 6.49 20.60 9.65
C VAL A 107 5.69 20.29 10.90
N ALA A 108 6.21 19.39 11.73
CA ALA A 108 5.56 18.89 12.92
C ALA A 108 6.35 19.22 14.19
N TRP A 109 5.70 19.12 15.33
CA TRP A 109 6.30 19.33 16.64
C TRP A 109 6.68 17.98 17.28
N ASP A 110 7.96 17.79 17.61
CA ASP A 110 8.44 16.69 18.44
C ASP A 110 8.09 17.00 19.90
N THR A 111 7.13 16.27 20.45
CA THR A 111 6.61 16.55 21.82
C THR A 111 7.56 16.08 22.91
N GLN A 112 8.53 15.21 22.60
CA GLN A 112 9.52 14.72 23.57
C GLN A 112 10.75 15.62 23.64
N LYS A 113 11.18 16.19 22.48
CA LYS A 113 12.35 17.07 22.38
C LYS A 113 12.01 18.55 22.36
N GLU A 114 10.72 18.86 22.32
CA GLU A 114 10.19 20.23 22.27
C GLU A 114 10.83 21.06 21.14
N GLN A 115 10.78 20.51 19.90
CA GLN A 115 11.36 21.15 18.73
C GLN A 115 10.57 20.87 17.45
N TRP A 116 10.63 21.80 16.48
CA TRP A 116 10.10 21.63 15.14
C TRP A 116 10.97 20.71 14.29
N PHE A 117 10.38 19.92 13.39
CA PHE A 117 11.09 19.09 12.41
C PHE A 117 10.27 18.87 11.16
N GLU A 118 10.93 18.59 10.03
CA GLU A 118 10.30 18.23 8.76
C GLU A 118 9.96 16.74 8.72
N LEU A 119 8.76 16.40 8.20
CA LEU A 119 8.30 15.00 8.04
C LEU A 119 8.97 14.28 6.87
N TYR A 120 9.53 14.99 5.92
CA TYR A 120 10.19 14.44 4.73
C TYR A 120 11.59 15.06 4.54
N PRO A 121 12.51 14.88 5.50
CA PRO A 121 13.79 15.63 5.51
C PRO A 121 14.70 15.28 4.32
N ASP A 122 14.59 14.05 3.77
CA ASP A 122 15.46 13.57 2.69
C ASP A 122 14.84 13.72 1.29
N GLN A 123 13.67 14.36 1.18
CA GLN A 123 12.96 14.52 -0.09
C GLN A 123 12.92 15.97 -0.55
N GLN A 124 13.21 16.19 -1.82
CA GLN A 124 13.01 17.49 -2.47
C GLN A 124 11.57 17.61 -2.94
N ILE A 125 10.74 18.34 -2.18
CA ILE A 125 9.31 18.52 -2.44
C ILE A 125 9.08 19.98 -2.82
N GLU A 126 8.89 20.21 -4.13
CA GLU A 126 8.55 21.52 -4.67
C GLU A 126 7.07 21.86 -4.42
N HIS A 127 6.71 23.13 -4.53
CA HIS A 127 5.37 23.64 -4.25
C HIS A 127 4.26 23.01 -5.10
N ASP A 128 4.58 22.47 -6.28
CA ASP A 128 3.65 21.78 -7.19
C ASP A 128 3.72 20.24 -7.11
N ASN A 129 4.49 19.69 -6.16
CA ASN A 129 4.55 18.26 -5.90
C ASN A 129 3.30 17.81 -5.13
N ALA A 130 2.78 16.62 -5.44
CA ALA A 130 1.63 16.06 -4.75
C ALA A 130 1.84 15.84 -3.24
N LEU A 131 3.10 15.69 -2.78
CA LEU A 131 3.50 15.56 -1.36
C LEU A 131 3.74 16.91 -0.67
N HIS A 132 3.76 18.03 -1.40
CA HIS A 132 3.83 19.35 -0.76
C HIS A 132 2.65 19.53 0.21
N TRP A 133 2.84 20.26 1.31
CA TRP A 133 1.76 20.41 2.31
C TRP A 133 0.44 20.90 1.70
N ALA A 134 0.49 21.74 0.65
CA ALA A 134 -0.70 22.22 -0.07
C ALA A 134 -1.13 21.26 -1.21
N GLY A 135 -0.44 20.13 -1.42
CA GLY A 135 -0.70 19.16 -2.48
C GLY A 135 -1.82 18.17 -2.14
N PRO A 136 -2.30 17.43 -3.16
CA PRO A 136 -3.44 16.52 -2.99
C PRO A 136 -3.18 15.34 -2.04
N ASN A 137 -1.92 14.95 -1.81
CA ASN A 137 -1.59 13.86 -0.88
C ASN A 137 -1.53 14.31 0.59
N GLN A 138 -1.60 15.62 0.85
CA GLN A 138 -1.71 16.18 2.20
C GLN A 138 -3.12 16.69 2.52
N ASN A 139 -4.09 16.43 1.63
CA ASN A 139 -5.48 16.80 1.87
C ASN A 139 -6.09 15.91 2.96
N ALA A 140 -6.22 16.46 4.17
CA ALA A 140 -6.71 15.73 5.33
C ALA A 140 -8.20 15.33 5.19
N ASN A 141 -9.01 16.07 4.46
CA ASN A 141 -10.41 15.72 4.20
C ASN A 141 -10.54 14.34 3.54
N PHE A 142 -9.56 13.93 2.74
CA PHE A 142 -9.53 12.62 2.11
C PHE A 142 -8.65 11.61 2.88
N MET A 143 -7.47 12.04 3.35
CA MET A 143 -6.44 11.12 3.84
C MET A 143 -6.54 10.82 5.34
N CYS A 144 -7.05 11.75 6.17
CA CYS A 144 -6.83 11.71 7.61
C CYS A 144 -8.12 11.74 8.44
N LEU A 145 -9.08 12.62 8.08
CA LEU A 145 -10.21 12.95 8.95
C LEU A 145 -11.12 11.77 9.27
N GLU A 146 -11.26 10.81 8.36
CA GLU A 146 -12.08 9.63 8.57
C GLU A 146 -11.60 8.77 9.75
N CYS A 147 -10.28 8.70 9.97
CA CYS A 147 -9.67 7.96 11.07
C CYS A 147 -9.47 8.79 12.34
N HIS A 148 -9.50 10.13 12.23
CA HIS A 148 -9.22 11.06 13.32
C HIS A 148 -10.46 11.78 13.87
N THR A 149 -11.66 11.46 13.36
CA THR A 149 -12.94 12.00 13.82
C THR A 149 -14.01 10.91 13.93
N THR A 150 -15.12 11.23 14.55
CA THR A 150 -16.29 10.35 14.67
C THR A 150 -17.38 10.78 13.69
N GLY A 151 -17.92 9.84 12.91
CA GLY A 151 -19.04 10.09 12.01
C GLY A 151 -18.74 11.07 10.88
N PHE A 152 -17.53 10.98 10.33
CA PHE A 152 -17.04 11.86 9.28
C PHE A 152 -17.83 11.75 7.98
N LYS A 153 -18.04 12.91 7.34
CA LYS A 153 -18.54 13.05 5.97
C LYS A 153 -17.71 14.07 5.22
N ARG A 154 -17.16 13.68 4.08
CA ARG A 154 -16.33 14.58 3.27
C ARG A 154 -17.13 15.73 2.68
N ASN A 155 -18.35 15.46 2.22
CA ASN A 155 -19.22 16.42 1.56
C ASN A 155 -18.48 17.21 0.48
N TYR A 156 -17.69 16.52 -0.33
CA TYR A 156 -16.96 17.12 -1.44
C TYR A 156 -17.91 17.38 -2.62
N ASP A 157 -17.95 18.62 -3.09
CA ASP A 157 -18.67 19.02 -4.29
C ASP A 157 -17.69 19.08 -5.50
N PRO A 158 -17.79 18.13 -6.45
CA PRO A 158 -16.90 18.12 -7.61
C PRO A 158 -17.17 19.24 -8.62
N LEU A 159 -18.33 19.91 -8.57
CA LEU A 159 -18.66 21.01 -9.50
C LEU A 159 -17.95 22.31 -9.09
N THR A 160 -17.93 22.60 -7.79
CA THR A 160 -17.31 23.82 -7.26
C THR A 160 -15.89 23.58 -6.75
N ASP A 161 -15.45 22.30 -6.67
CA ASP A 161 -14.15 21.89 -6.11
C ASP A 161 -13.97 22.34 -4.66
N ARG A 162 -15.01 22.17 -3.83
CA ARG A 162 -15.03 22.61 -2.44
C ARG A 162 -15.41 21.48 -1.50
N TYR A 163 -14.97 21.62 -0.27
CA TYR A 163 -15.36 20.74 0.82
C TYR A 163 -16.28 21.47 1.81
N ALA A 164 -17.30 20.75 2.28
CA ALA A 164 -18.14 21.13 3.40
C ALA A 164 -18.14 19.99 4.45
N SER A 165 -16.95 19.50 4.77
CA SER A 165 -16.77 18.34 5.64
C SER A 165 -17.40 18.53 7.00
N THR A 166 -18.02 17.47 7.52
CA THR A 166 -18.69 17.44 8.81
C THR A 166 -18.31 16.19 9.58
N TRP A 167 -18.39 16.26 10.89
CA TRP A 167 -18.21 15.15 11.83
C TRP A 167 -19.13 15.30 13.02
N GLN A 168 -19.38 14.21 13.73
CA GLN A 168 -20.20 14.23 14.95
C GLN A 168 -19.39 14.64 16.17
N ALA A 169 -18.13 14.20 16.23
CA ALA A 169 -17.19 14.61 17.28
C ALA A 169 -15.76 14.63 16.73
N LEU A 170 -14.92 15.49 17.31
CA LEU A 170 -13.47 15.45 17.15
C LEU A 170 -12.90 14.27 17.93
N GLY A 171 -11.82 13.70 17.39
CA GLY A 171 -11.23 12.47 17.93
C GLY A 171 -12.06 11.22 17.60
N VAL A 172 -11.53 10.07 17.99
CA VAL A 172 -12.15 8.76 17.82
C VAL A 172 -12.98 8.46 19.07
N GLY A 173 -14.30 8.72 18.98
CA GLY A 173 -15.24 8.52 20.07
C GLY A 173 -15.81 7.12 20.17
N CYS A 174 -16.68 6.90 21.13
CA CYS A 174 -17.34 5.61 21.38
C CYS A 174 -18.02 5.08 20.11
N GLN A 175 -18.72 5.96 19.41
CA GLN A 175 -19.52 5.61 18.26
C GLN A 175 -18.69 5.34 16.99
N SER A 176 -17.40 5.69 16.95
CA SER A 176 -16.51 5.28 15.85
C SER A 176 -16.34 3.76 15.78
N CYS A 177 -16.36 3.07 16.93
CA CYS A 177 -16.25 1.62 17.02
C CYS A 177 -17.62 0.95 17.16
N HIS A 178 -18.47 1.46 18.07
CA HIS A 178 -19.76 0.85 18.42
C HIS A 178 -20.89 1.20 17.45
N GLY A 179 -20.72 2.24 16.63
CA GLY A 179 -21.74 2.72 15.72
C GLY A 179 -22.71 3.73 16.36
N PRO A 180 -23.59 4.34 15.54
CA PRO A 180 -24.59 5.31 16.00
C PRO A 180 -25.46 4.75 17.12
N ALA A 181 -25.56 5.45 18.24
CA ALA A 181 -26.10 4.91 19.48
C ALA A 181 -27.57 5.27 19.74
N ALA A 182 -28.26 6.04 18.88
CA ALA A 182 -29.68 6.37 19.08
C ALA A 182 -30.57 5.12 19.18
N GLY A 183 -30.29 4.09 18.36
CA GLY A 183 -30.98 2.81 18.42
C GLY A 183 -30.78 2.08 19.76
N HIS A 184 -29.57 2.18 20.35
CA HIS A 184 -29.27 1.63 21.67
C HIS A 184 -30.05 2.35 22.78
N LEU A 185 -30.10 3.68 22.74
CA LEU A 185 -30.89 4.47 23.71
C LEU A 185 -32.39 4.16 23.63
N GLU A 186 -32.93 3.92 22.46
CA GLU A 186 -34.33 3.49 22.29
C GLU A 186 -34.54 2.04 22.77
N TRP A 187 -33.57 1.13 22.51
CA TRP A 187 -33.62 -0.24 23.00
C TRP A 187 -33.65 -0.29 24.54
N LEU A 188 -32.89 0.58 25.24
CA LEU A 188 -32.91 0.65 26.70
C LEU A 188 -34.27 0.99 27.28
N LYS A 189 -35.13 1.74 26.58
CA LYS A 189 -36.50 2.06 27.02
C LYS A 189 -37.42 0.85 26.91
N ARG A 190 -37.16 -0.08 26.01
CA ARG A 190 -37.92 -1.33 25.80
C ARG A 190 -36.98 -2.44 25.35
N PRO A 191 -36.20 -3.02 26.29
CA PRO A 191 -35.28 -4.08 25.95
C PRO A 191 -35.99 -5.26 25.28
N THR A 192 -35.48 -5.70 24.15
CA THR A 192 -35.93 -6.90 23.42
C THR A 192 -34.81 -7.90 23.38
N GLU A 193 -35.09 -9.18 23.16
CA GLU A 193 -34.07 -10.24 22.96
C GLU A 193 -33.28 -10.07 21.66
N LYS A 194 -33.48 -8.98 20.94
CA LYS A 194 -32.77 -8.70 19.68
C LYS A 194 -31.28 -8.60 19.97
N ALA A 195 -30.50 -9.44 19.31
CA ALA A 195 -29.05 -9.39 19.35
C ALA A 195 -28.54 -7.98 18.99
N GLY A 196 -27.43 -7.55 19.60
CA GLY A 196 -26.78 -6.28 19.27
C GLY A 196 -27.21 -5.07 20.11
N TYR A 197 -28.06 -5.26 21.12
CA TYR A 197 -28.43 -4.18 22.06
C TYR A 197 -28.93 -2.89 21.39
N GLY A 198 -29.52 -2.99 20.20
CA GLY A 198 -29.99 -1.84 19.40
C GLY A 198 -28.92 -1.18 18.52
N PHE A 199 -27.67 -1.64 18.55
CA PHE A 199 -26.66 -1.22 17.60
C PHE A 199 -26.78 -1.97 16.26
N SER A 200 -26.43 -1.30 15.17
CA SER A 200 -26.23 -1.92 13.85
C SER A 200 -24.78 -2.37 13.64
N SER A 201 -23.92 -2.17 14.62
CA SER A 201 -22.47 -2.32 14.52
C SER A 201 -21.98 -3.76 14.51
N ALA A 202 -20.93 -4.01 13.78
CA ALA A 202 -20.13 -5.22 13.81
C ALA A 202 -19.36 -5.43 15.14
N ALA A 203 -19.17 -4.38 15.93
CA ALA A 203 -18.42 -4.45 17.20
C ALA A 203 -19.13 -5.26 18.30
N VAL A 204 -20.40 -5.64 18.10
CA VAL A 204 -21.14 -6.55 19.00
C VAL A 204 -20.92 -8.04 18.68
N ASP A 205 -20.26 -8.36 17.56
CA ASP A 205 -19.83 -9.74 17.23
C ASP A 205 -18.52 -10.04 17.97
N ASP A 206 -18.55 -11.04 18.83
CA ASP A 206 -17.42 -11.41 19.71
C ASP A 206 -16.35 -12.28 19.04
N SER A 207 -16.25 -12.25 17.70
CA SER A 207 -15.20 -12.96 16.97
C SER A 207 -13.93 -12.11 16.76
N ALA A 208 -12.77 -12.75 16.79
CA ALA A 208 -11.49 -12.10 16.53
C ALA A 208 -11.44 -11.44 15.14
N GLY A 209 -12.06 -12.07 14.13
CA GLY A 209 -12.12 -11.56 12.78
C GLY A 209 -12.93 -10.26 12.68
N ARG A 210 -14.08 -10.19 13.34
CA ARG A 210 -14.92 -8.98 13.33
C ARG A 210 -14.28 -7.83 14.09
N GLU A 211 -13.66 -8.10 15.23
CA GLU A 211 -12.91 -7.08 15.97
C GLU A 211 -11.76 -6.53 15.12
N ALA A 212 -10.97 -7.41 14.47
CA ALA A 212 -9.89 -6.99 13.59
C ALA A 212 -10.39 -6.13 12.41
N GLU A 213 -11.57 -6.43 11.84
CA GLU A 213 -12.19 -5.59 10.80
C GLU A 213 -12.59 -4.20 11.32
N VAL A 214 -13.10 -4.10 12.55
CA VAL A 214 -13.45 -2.81 13.16
C VAL A 214 -12.20 -1.94 13.33
N CYS A 215 -11.14 -2.49 13.93
CA CYS A 215 -9.86 -1.79 14.09
C CYS A 215 -9.21 -1.49 12.73
N GLY A 216 -9.26 -2.45 11.81
CA GLY A 216 -8.68 -2.37 10.48
C GLY A 216 -9.27 -1.27 9.58
N ARG A 217 -10.48 -0.76 9.89
CA ARG A 217 -11.03 0.41 9.18
C ARG A 217 -10.10 1.62 9.24
N CYS A 218 -9.38 1.79 10.34
CA CYS A 218 -8.40 2.86 10.54
C CYS A 218 -6.95 2.32 10.54
N HIS A 219 -6.70 1.17 11.16
CA HIS A 219 -5.38 0.58 11.34
C HIS A 219 -4.97 -0.36 10.18
N SER A 220 -5.28 0.00 8.92
CA SER A 220 -4.84 -0.75 7.74
C SER A 220 -4.45 0.12 6.56
N ARG A 221 -3.52 -0.34 5.74
CA ARG A 221 -3.32 0.17 4.39
C ARG A 221 -4.44 -0.37 3.51
N ARG A 222 -5.27 0.52 2.96
CA ARG A 222 -6.49 0.16 2.24
C ARG A 222 -6.86 1.18 1.17
N ALA A 223 -7.59 0.73 0.16
CA ALA A 223 -8.26 1.61 -0.79
C ALA A 223 -9.72 1.78 -0.38
N ALA A 224 -10.26 3.00 -0.49
CA ALA A 224 -11.67 3.27 -0.26
C ALA A 224 -12.51 2.80 -1.46
N LEU A 225 -13.66 2.19 -1.19
CA LEU A 225 -14.66 1.78 -2.20
C LEU A 225 -15.90 2.68 -2.17
N SER A 226 -15.98 3.59 -1.19
CA SER A 226 -17.10 4.52 -0.98
C SER A 226 -16.64 5.74 -0.17
N ASP A 227 -17.55 6.70 0.03
CA ASP A 227 -17.36 7.82 0.94
C ASP A 227 -17.64 7.40 2.38
N GLY A 228 -16.58 6.91 3.04
CA GLY A 228 -16.66 6.42 4.40
C GLY A 228 -17.21 4.99 4.53
N TYR A 229 -17.41 4.56 5.76
CA TYR A 229 -17.87 3.22 6.10
C TYR A 229 -19.25 3.24 6.79
N GLN A 230 -19.91 2.09 6.73
CA GLN A 230 -21.13 1.82 7.50
C GLN A 230 -20.82 0.76 8.56
N HIS A 231 -21.23 1.01 9.81
CA HIS A 231 -20.90 0.13 10.93
C HIS A 231 -21.47 -1.29 10.81
N ALA A 232 -22.58 -1.47 10.11
CA ALA A 232 -23.17 -2.78 9.84
C ALA A 232 -22.40 -3.61 8.82
N ASN A 233 -21.61 -2.96 7.96
CA ASN A 233 -20.92 -3.62 6.87
C ASN A 233 -19.70 -4.42 7.35
N ARG A 234 -19.29 -5.39 6.52
CA ARG A 234 -17.95 -5.97 6.58
C ARG A 234 -16.95 -4.96 6.06
N MET A 235 -15.67 -5.08 6.49
CA MET A 235 -14.63 -4.16 6.04
C MET A 235 -14.51 -4.09 4.52
N MET A 236 -14.61 -5.22 3.82
CA MET A 236 -14.47 -5.29 2.37
C MET A 236 -15.75 -4.91 1.60
N ASP A 237 -16.77 -4.40 2.26
CA ASP A 237 -17.87 -3.68 1.59
C ASP A 237 -17.56 -2.20 1.39
N ASP A 238 -16.71 -1.62 2.23
CA ASP A 238 -16.36 -0.19 2.21
C ASP A 238 -14.89 0.07 1.82
N TYR A 239 -14.00 -0.90 2.05
CA TYR A 239 -12.57 -0.81 1.79
C TYR A 239 -11.98 -2.09 1.20
N LEU A 240 -10.90 -1.94 0.43
CA LEU A 240 -10.07 -3.05 -0.05
C LEU A 240 -8.71 -3.00 0.66
N PRO A 241 -8.44 -3.91 1.62
CA PRO A 241 -7.15 -4.00 2.27
C PRO A 241 -6.05 -4.44 1.30
N SER A 242 -4.84 -3.87 1.45
CA SER A 242 -3.68 -4.26 0.65
C SER A 242 -3.23 -5.70 0.97
N ILE A 243 -2.78 -6.42 -0.06
CA ILE A 243 -2.02 -7.67 0.10
C ILE A 243 -0.55 -7.34 0.41
N LEU A 244 0.28 -8.37 0.68
CA LEU A 244 1.71 -8.21 0.97
C LEU A 244 2.49 -7.89 -0.32
N SER A 245 2.60 -6.61 -0.65
CA SER A 245 3.28 -6.15 -1.86
C SER A 245 4.78 -5.89 -1.62
N PRO A 246 5.65 -6.00 -2.65
CA PRO A 246 7.09 -5.76 -2.50
C PRO A 246 7.45 -4.30 -2.19
N VAL A 247 6.54 -3.36 -2.46
CA VAL A 247 6.70 -1.95 -2.10
C VAL A 247 6.45 -1.75 -0.61
N LEU A 248 5.42 -2.40 -0.07
CA LEU A 248 4.92 -2.18 1.28
C LEU A 248 5.48 -3.16 2.33
N ASN A 249 5.89 -4.35 1.89
CA ASN A 249 6.28 -5.44 2.79
C ASN A 249 7.62 -6.06 2.39
N GLU A 250 8.37 -6.52 3.40
CA GLU A 250 9.50 -7.42 3.19
C GLU A 250 9.02 -8.77 2.63
N ILE A 251 9.94 -9.55 2.07
CA ILE A 251 9.60 -10.84 1.45
C ILE A 251 9.00 -11.85 2.43
N ASP A 252 9.28 -11.74 3.70
CA ASP A 252 8.73 -12.59 4.76
C ASP A 252 7.39 -12.06 5.32
N GLY A 253 6.88 -10.94 4.79
CA GLY A 253 5.62 -10.31 5.15
C GLY A 253 5.70 -9.24 6.23
N LYS A 254 6.89 -8.97 6.79
CA LYS A 254 7.07 -7.85 7.73
C LYS A 254 6.81 -6.51 7.08
N ILE A 255 6.48 -5.52 7.90
CA ILE A 255 6.30 -4.14 7.42
C ILE A 255 7.61 -3.58 6.87
N LYS A 256 7.52 -2.90 5.72
CA LYS A 256 8.64 -2.19 5.08
C LYS A 256 8.33 -0.71 4.94
N ASP A 257 7.10 -0.39 4.57
CA ASP A 257 6.56 0.95 4.46
C ASP A 257 5.32 1.11 5.36
N GLU A 258 4.69 2.26 5.40
CA GLU A 258 3.55 2.55 6.26
C GLU A 258 2.30 1.76 5.85
N VAL A 259 2.08 0.62 6.51
CA VAL A 259 0.97 -0.31 6.24
C VAL A 259 0.04 -0.50 7.44
N PHE A 260 0.36 0.09 8.57
CA PHE A 260 -0.33 -0.09 9.85
C PHE A 260 -0.34 -1.57 10.31
N GLU A 261 -1.11 -1.90 11.35
CA GLU A 261 -1.00 -3.15 12.08
C GLU A 261 -1.82 -4.29 11.48
N TYR A 262 -2.95 -3.99 10.82
CA TYR A 262 -3.91 -4.99 10.36
C TYR A 262 -3.29 -6.08 9.48
N GLY A 263 -2.58 -5.69 8.41
CA GLY A 263 -1.98 -6.63 7.47
C GLY A 263 -0.91 -7.54 8.12
N SER A 264 -0.14 -7.01 9.07
CA SER A 264 0.82 -7.78 9.87
C SER A 264 0.12 -8.72 10.82
N PHE A 265 -0.93 -8.26 11.52
CA PHE A 265 -1.64 -9.03 12.52
C PHE A 265 -2.38 -10.23 11.92
N VAL A 266 -3.16 -10.04 10.85
CA VAL A 266 -3.99 -11.11 10.24
C VAL A 266 -3.16 -12.22 9.57
N GLN A 267 -1.87 -12.03 9.36
CA GLN A 267 -0.97 -13.09 8.91
C GLN A 267 -0.36 -13.89 10.06
N SER A 268 -0.56 -13.46 11.32
CA SER A 268 0.05 -14.08 12.49
C SER A 268 -0.66 -15.37 12.91
N ARG A 269 0.08 -16.28 13.55
CA ARG A 269 -0.50 -17.46 14.17
C ARG A 269 -1.38 -17.12 15.37
N MET A 270 -1.11 -16.01 16.04
CA MET A 270 -1.92 -15.55 17.16
C MET A 270 -3.33 -15.17 16.71
N TYR A 271 -3.45 -14.43 15.60
CA TYR A 271 -4.76 -14.16 14.99
C TYR A 271 -5.50 -15.46 14.61
N ALA A 272 -4.81 -16.40 13.95
CA ALA A 272 -5.38 -17.68 13.58
C ALA A 272 -5.84 -18.51 14.81
N ALA A 273 -5.18 -18.35 15.96
CA ALA A 273 -5.55 -18.98 17.23
C ALA A 273 -6.70 -18.26 17.97
N GLY A 274 -7.25 -17.17 17.41
CA GLY A 274 -8.36 -16.41 18.00
C GLY A 274 -7.93 -15.30 18.96
N VAL A 275 -6.66 -14.89 18.95
CA VAL A 275 -6.18 -13.71 19.66
C VAL A 275 -6.76 -12.44 19.02
N ARG A 276 -7.13 -11.46 19.82
CA ARG A 276 -7.74 -10.19 19.45
C ARG A 276 -6.81 -9.03 19.75
N CYS A 277 -7.04 -7.89 19.12
CA CYS A 277 -6.36 -6.63 19.46
C CYS A 277 -6.57 -6.30 20.96
N THR A 278 -7.79 -6.51 21.45
CA THR A 278 -8.16 -6.25 22.86
C THR A 278 -7.58 -7.24 23.87
N ASP A 279 -6.93 -8.30 23.48
CA ASP A 279 -6.17 -9.16 24.41
C ASP A 279 -4.88 -8.47 24.88
N CYS A 280 -4.33 -7.57 24.06
CA CYS A 280 -3.12 -6.81 24.34
C CYS A 280 -3.38 -5.33 24.65
N HIS A 281 -4.34 -4.71 23.97
CA HIS A 281 -4.67 -3.29 24.11
C HIS A 281 -5.99 -3.10 24.86
N ASN A 282 -6.07 -2.05 25.67
CA ASN A 282 -7.33 -1.52 26.14
C ASN A 282 -7.88 -0.54 25.09
N PRO A 283 -8.99 -0.86 24.38
CA PRO A 283 -9.48 -0.03 23.27
C PRO A 283 -9.97 1.35 23.74
N HIS A 284 -10.29 1.51 25.04
CA HIS A 284 -10.77 2.78 25.59
C HIS A 284 -9.61 3.70 25.96
N SER A 285 -8.59 3.22 26.70
CA SER A 285 -7.43 4.05 27.04
C SER A 285 -6.37 4.12 25.92
N ALA A 286 -6.46 3.26 24.89
CA ALA A 286 -5.45 3.03 23.87
C ALA A 286 -4.10 2.52 24.41
N GLU A 287 -4.03 2.16 25.69
CA GLU A 287 -2.83 1.64 26.34
C GLU A 287 -2.73 0.11 26.26
N LEU A 288 -1.56 -0.42 26.55
CA LEU A 288 -1.37 -1.85 26.75
C LEU A 288 -2.03 -2.29 28.08
N ARG A 289 -2.62 -3.50 28.10
CA ARG A 289 -3.25 -4.06 29.31
C ARG A 289 -2.27 -4.31 30.45
N THR A 290 -1.00 -4.56 30.11
CA THR A 290 0.10 -4.67 31.06
C THR A 290 1.41 -4.33 30.35
N THR A 291 2.45 -4.03 31.09
CA THR A 291 3.72 -3.54 30.56
C THR A 291 4.76 -4.64 30.40
N GLY A 292 5.71 -4.43 29.47
CA GLY A 292 6.87 -5.29 29.27
C GLY A 292 6.50 -6.73 28.87
N ASN A 293 7.35 -7.68 29.26
CA ASN A 293 7.19 -9.09 28.92
C ASN A 293 5.93 -9.73 29.52
N ALA A 294 5.36 -9.17 30.59
CA ALA A 294 4.12 -9.65 31.17
C ALA A 294 2.95 -9.71 30.18
N LEU A 295 2.94 -8.81 29.20
CA LEU A 295 1.95 -8.81 28.12
C LEU A 295 2.00 -10.10 27.28
N CYS A 296 3.18 -10.64 27.04
CA CYS A 296 3.37 -11.85 26.24
C CYS A 296 3.25 -13.12 27.09
N THR A 297 3.78 -13.08 28.32
CA THR A 297 3.81 -14.25 29.21
C THR A 297 2.46 -14.59 29.84
N GLN A 298 1.43 -13.76 29.67
CA GLN A 298 0.04 -14.15 29.96
C GLN A 298 -0.40 -15.41 29.19
N CYS A 299 0.17 -15.68 28.01
CA CYS A 299 -0.09 -16.87 27.19
C CYS A 299 1.19 -17.70 26.97
N HIS A 300 2.34 -17.06 26.69
CA HIS A 300 3.62 -17.72 26.49
C HIS A 300 4.31 -17.99 27.82
N ASN A 301 3.80 -18.98 28.57
CA ASN A 301 4.15 -19.24 29.97
C ASN A 301 4.46 -20.74 30.22
N PRO A 302 4.99 -21.09 31.43
CA PRO A 302 5.26 -22.48 31.75
C PRO A 302 4.06 -23.44 31.75
N SER A 303 2.84 -22.92 31.90
CA SER A 303 1.63 -23.75 31.83
C SER A 303 1.21 -24.09 30.37
N GLY A 304 1.66 -23.29 29.38
CA GLY A 304 1.23 -23.43 28.00
C GLY A 304 -0.27 -23.16 27.79
N GLN A 305 -0.85 -22.28 28.61
CA GLN A 305 -2.25 -21.95 28.57
C GLN A 305 -2.47 -20.47 28.25
N ALA A 306 -3.46 -20.21 27.39
CA ALA A 306 -3.86 -18.85 27.04
C ALA A 306 -4.58 -18.15 28.23
N ALA A 307 -4.52 -16.80 28.23
CA ALA A 307 -5.06 -15.96 29.28
C ALA A 307 -6.60 -15.99 29.38
N ARG A 308 -7.29 -16.30 28.27
CA ARG A 308 -8.76 -16.36 28.25
C ARG A 308 -9.30 -17.54 27.44
N PRO A 309 -10.55 -17.98 27.74
CA PRO A 309 -11.27 -18.92 26.88
C PRO A 309 -11.45 -18.37 25.46
N GLY A 310 -11.54 -19.29 24.50
CA GLY A 310 -11.73 -18.95 23.08
C GLY A 310 -10.44 -18.69 22.29
N ILE A 311 -9.27 -18.71 22.94
CA ILE A 311 -7.97 -18.78 22.26
C ILE A 311 -7.54 -20.24 22.18
N ASP A 312 -7.18 -20.70 20.98
CA ASP A 312 -6.61 -22.04 20.79
C ASP A 312 -5.21 -22.13 21.36
N SER A 313 -5.05 -22.82 22.47
CA SER A 313 -3.78 -23.04 23.14
C SER A 313 -2.97 -24.22 22.58
N SER A 314 -3.46 -24.96 21.61
CA SER A 314 -2.80 -26.19 21.09
C SER A 314 -1.39 -25.93 20.52
N GLY A 315 -1.14 -24.71 20.06
CA GLY A 315 0.16 -24.28 19.54
C GLY A 315 1.13 -23.73 20.59
N LEU A 316 0.72 -23.60 21.87
CA LEU A 316 1.55 -23.09 22.94
C LEU A 316 2.46 -24.21 23.50
N ILE A 317 3.71 -23.86 23.71
CA ILE A 317 4.70 -24.76 24.33
C ILE A 317 4.90 -24.33 25.77
N SER A 318 4.73 -25.25 26.73
CA SER A 318 5.01 -25.04 28.17
C SER A 318 6.50 -24.73 28.38
N LYS A 319 6.83 -23.48 28.59
CA LYS A 319 8.22 -23.00 28.75
C LYS A 319 8.23 -21.63 29.44
N ASN A 320 9.30 -21.37 30.21
CA ASN A 320 9.59 -20.01 30.62
C ASN A 320 10.29 -19.27 29.44
N TYR A 321 9.57 -18.39 28.77
CA TYR A 321 10.10 -17.61 27.67
C TYR A 321 10.81 -16.33 28.14
N ASP A 322 10.46 -15.82 29.33
CA ASP A 322 11.13 -14.65 29.93
C ASP A 322 12.35 -15.12 30.77
N SER A 323 13.32 -15.68 30.06
CA SER A 323 14.54 -16.19 30.71
C SER A 323 15.75 -16.13 29.76
N PRO A 324 16.96 -15.99 30.30
CA PRO A 324 18.21 -16.01 29.52
C PRO A 324 18.43 -17.28 28.69
N GLU A 325 17.81 -18.41 29.06
CA GLU A 325 17.83 -19.66 28.29
C GLU A 325 17.04 -19.54 26.99
N HIS A 326 16.08 -18.61 26.93
CA HIS A 326 15.33 -18.33 25.71
C HIS A 326 15.95 -17.20 24.90
N HIS A 327 16.07 -15.99 25.47
CA HIS A 327 16.45 -14.80 24.70
C HIS A 327 17.97 -14.59 24.58
N ARG A 328 18.82 -15.31 25.36
CA ARG A 328 20.29 -15.26 25.30
C ARG A 328 20.90 -13.88 25.62
N HIS A 329 20.18 -13.04 26.33
CA HIS A 329 20.63 -11.72 26.77
C HIS A 329 20.54 -11.61 28.30
N GLN A 330 21.12 -10.55 28.83
CA GLN A 330 21.02 -10.25 30.25
C GLN A 330 19.59 -9.87 30.60
N GLN A 331 19.03 -10.44 31.68
CA GLN A 331 17.71 -10.15 32.19
C GLN A 331 17.52 -8.64 32.43
N GLU A 332 16.31 -8.14 32.29
CA GLU A 332 15.93 -6.73 32.54
C GLU A 332 16.56 -5.71 31.57
N THR A 333 17.22 -6.16 30.52
CA THR A 333 17.70 -5.27 29.44
C THR A 333 16.67 -5.14 28.32
N VAL A 334 16.77 -4.09 27.50
CA VAL A 334 15.96 -3.92 26.28
C VAL A 334 16.08 -5.14 25.37
N ALA A 335 17.26 -5.75 25.29
CA ALA A 335 17.51 -6.94 24.47
C ALA A 335 16.79 -8.20 24.99
N ALA A 336 16.35 -8.22 26.25
CA ALA A 336 15.55 -9.30 26.84
C ALA A 336 14.04 -9.09 26.68
N GLN A 337 13.61 -7.95 26.12
CA GLN A 337 12.19 -7.71 25.87
C GLN A 337 11.69 -8.55 24.68
N CYS A 338 10.54 -9.20 24.84
CA CYS A 338 9.93 -10.03 23.80
C CYS A 338 9.74 -9.26 22.49
N ILE A 339 9.29 -8.00 22.59
CA ILE A 339 9.01 -7.13 21.44
C ILE A 339 10.27 -6.84 20.62
N SER A 340 11.45 -6.74 21.26
CA SER A 340 12.71 -6.43 20.57
C SER A 340 13.07 -7.46 19.48
N CYS A 341 12.64 -8.72 19.67
CA CYS A 341 12.92 -9.82 18.75
C CYS A 341 11.71 -10.21 17.91
N HIS A 342 10.50 -10.20 18.49
CA HIS A 342 9.30 -10.74 17.86
C HIS A 342 8.40 -9.69 17.23
N MET A 343 8.60 -8.41 17.56
CA MET A 343 7.89 -7.26 17.04
C MET A 343 8.89 -6.13 16.72
N PRO A 344 9.86 -6.36 15.80
CA PRO A 344 10.86 -5.33 15.50
C PRO A 344 10.18 -4.04 15.08
N ALA A 345 10.66 -2.92 15.60
CA ALA A 345 10.08 -1.62 15.33
C ALA A 345 10.76 -0.92 14.15
N ARG A 346 9.98 -0.07 13.46
CA ARG A 346 10.45 0.89 12.46
C ARG A 346 9.95 2.28 12.82
N HIS A 347 10.70 3.31 12.41
CA HIS A 347 10.27 4.68 12.56
C HIS A 347 9.51 5.14 11.31
N PHE A 348 8.33 5.69 11.54
CA PHE A 348 7.52 6.39 10.55
C PHE A 348 7.42 7.87 10.93
N MET A 349 7.11 8.72 9.97
CA MET A 349 7.03 10.17 10.22
C MET A 349 8.24 10.70 11.03
N VAL A 350 9.43 10.14 10.78
CA VAL A 350 10.72 10.45 11.43
C VAL A 350 10.82 10.02 12.91
N LYS A 351 9.74 10.14 13.69
CA LYS A 351 9.73 10.00 15.16
C LYS A 351 8.86 8.88 15.68
N ASP A 352 7.80 8.49 14.95
CA ASP A 352 6.82 7.54 15.41
C ASP A 352 7.33 6.10 15.25
N GLN A 353 7.62 5.46 16.37
CA GLN A 353 8.11 4.09 16.42
C GLN A 353 6.94 3.09 16.45
N ARG A 354 6.77 2.32 15.37
CA ARG A 354 5.72 1.30 15.25
C ARG A 354 6.32 -0.10 15.22
N HIS A 355 5.71 -1.00 15.97
CA HIS A 355 6.09 -2.40 16.09
C HIS A 355 5.38 -3.28 15.05
N ASP A 356 6.11 -4.22 14.45
CA ASP A 356 5.54 -5.20 13.53
C ASP A 356 4.66 -6.22 14.27
N HIS A 357 3.38 -6.34 13.87
CA HIS A 357 2.40 -7.23 14.49
C HIS A 357 2.31 -8.62 13.84
N SER A 358 3.28 -9.00 13.00
CA SER A 358 3.37 -10.36 12.46
C SER A 358 3.88 -11.38 13.48
N PHE A 359 4.42 -10.92 14.61
CA PHE A 359 4.99 -11.73 15.69
C PHE A 359 6.00 -12.76 15.18
N SER A 360 6.92 -12.28 14.38
CA SER A 360 7.88 -13.13 13.67
C SER A 360 8.93 -13.72 14.62
N VAL A 361 9.51 -14.85 14.24
CA VAL A 361 10.67 -15.42 14.90
C VAL A 361 11.92 -14.99 14.14
N PRO A 362 12.97 -14.44 14.80
CA PRO A 362 14.20 -14.06 14.13
C PRO A 362 14.78 -15.23 13.33
N ASN A 363 15.23 -14.97 12.11
CA ASN A 363 15.80 -15.96 11.20
C ASN A 363 16.91 -15.37 10.34
N PRO A 364 18.11 -15.14 10.91
CA PRO A 364 19.24 -14.56 10.19
C PRO A 364 19.66 -15.36 8.95
N ALA A 365 19.44 -16.68 8.95
CA ALA A 365 19.75 -17.53 7.80
C ALA A 365 18.84 -17.22 6.60
N GLN A 366 17.55 -17.03 6.84
CA GLN A 366 16.59 -16.64 5.82
C GLN A 366 16.86 -15.20 5.34
N ALA A 367 17.11 -14.28 6.28
CA ALA A 367 17.45 -12.89 5.97
C ALA A 367 18.68 -12.81 5.04
N LEU A 368 19.74 -13.56 5.33
CA LEU A 368 20.93 -13.63 4.48
C LEU A 368 20.62 -14.21 3.09
N LYS A 369 19.81 -15.27 3.04
CA LYS A 369 19.47 -15.95 1.78
C LYS A 369 18.55 -15.12 0.87
N LEU A 370 17.61 -14.40 1.46
CA LEU A 370 16.56 -13.69 0.72
C LEU A 370 16.78 -12.16 0.63
N GLY A 371 17.82 -11.63 1.29
CA GLY A 371 18.18 -10.21 1.18
C GLY A 371 17.28 -9.26 1.96
N HIS A 372 16.68 -9.70 3.08
CA HIS A 372 15.85 -8.83 3.93
C HIS A 372 16.46 -8.61 5.32
N GLY A 373 15.93 -7.65 6.08
CA GLY A 373 16.37 -7.39 7.46
C GLY A 373 15.98 -8.48 8.44
N ASP A 374 16.74 -8.59 9.55
CA ASP A 374 16.42 -9.44 10.70
C ASP A 374 16.38 -8.60 11.98
N ALA A 375 15.54 -8.98 12.95
CA ALA A 375 15.38 -8.25 14.21
C ALA A 375 16.69 -8.05 14.96
N CYS A 376 17.63 -9.00 14.90
CA CYS A 376 18.94 -8.90 15.55
C CYS A 376 19.76 -7.70 15.04
N LEU A 377 19.60 -7.32 13.77
CA LEU A 377 20.34 -6.20 13.16
C LEU A 377 19.89 -4.84 13.71
N GLY A 378 18.72 -4.75 14.35
CA GLY A 378 18.28 -3.52 15.03
C GLY A 378 19.21 -3.09 16.19
N CYS A 379 19.94 -4.04 16.79
CA CYS A 379 20.89 -3.77 17.88
C CYS A 379 22.33 -4.14 17.50
N HIS A 380 22.54 -5.20 16.73
CA HIS A 380 23.88 -5.66 16.30
C HIS A 380 24.28 -5.04 14.96
N THR A 381 24.18 -3.70 14.85
CA THR A 381 24.34 -2.93 13.62
C THR A 381 25.70 -3.11 12.95
N GLU A 382 26.77 -3.26 13.74
CA GLU A 382 28.14 -3.42 13.25
C GLU A 382 28.48 -4.88 12.88
N MET A 383 27.57 -5.82 13.13
CA MET A 383 27.83 -7.24 12.89
C MET A 383 27.37 -7.65 11.49
N PRO A 384 28.26 -8.16 10.61
CA PRO A 384 27.85 -8.71 9.33
C PRO A 384 26.84 -9.85 9.52
N LEU A 385 25.80 -9.89 8.69
CA LEU A 385 24.69 -10.86 8.79
C LEU A 385 25.16 -12.32 8.76
N ALA A 386 26.22 -12.64 7.99
CA ALA A 386 26.82 -13.98 7.95
C ALA A 386 27.43 -14.39 9.29
N ARG A 387 28.05 -13.44 10.02
CA ARG A 387 28.60 -13.68 11.37
C ARG A 387 27.47 -13.85 12.38
N LEU A 388 26.43 -13.02 12.28
CA LEU A 388 25.24 -13.11 13.11
C LEU A 388 24.56 -14.48 12.94
N GLN A 389 24.40 -14.96 11.70
CA GLN A 389 23.87 -16.30 11.41
C GLN A 389 24.67 -17.40 12.09
N THR A 390 26.02 -17.31 12.04
CA THR A 390 26.89 -18.30 12.67
C THR A 390 26.71 -18.34 14.19
N GLN A 391 26.68 -17.18 14.83
CA GLN A 391 26.43 -17.05 16.27
C GLN A 391 25.02 -17.52 16.66
N PHE A 392 24.01 -17.14 15.88
CA PHE A 392 22.64 -17.58 16.11
C PHE A 392 22.53 -19.12 16.09
N LYS A 393 23.18 -19.80 15.13
CA LYS A 393 23.23 -21.27 15.07
C LYS A 393 23.91 -21.89 16.30
N GLN A 394 24.92 -21.25 16.84
CA GLN A 394 25.64 -21.74 18.06
C GLN A 394 24.77 -21.59 19.31
N LEU A 395 24.03 -20.46 19.42
CA LEU A 395 23.21 -20.14 20.59
C LEU A 395 21.86 -20.87 20.58
N PHE A 396 21.31 -21.11 19.40
CA PHE A 396 20.00 -21.77 19.19
C PHE A 396 20.21 -23.03 18.35
N SER A 397 20.56 -24.13 19.00
CA SER A 397 20.94 -25.41 18.36
C SER A 397 19.84 -26.07 17.54
N ASN A 398 18.59 -25.63 17.68
CA ASN A 398 17.45 -26.10 16.85
C ASN A 398 16.45 -24.95 16.65
N PRO A 399 16.80 -23.91 15.87
CA PRO A 399 15.88 -22.82 15.60
C PRO A 399 14.71 -23.37 14.77
N GLN A 400 13.55 -23.50 15.39
CA GLN A 400 12.32 -23.86 14.65
C GLN A 400 11.96 -22.71 13.74
N SER A 401 12.32 -22.81 12.46
CA SER A 401 11.78 -21.91 11.45
C SER A 401 10.26 -22.14 11.33
N ARG A 402 9.48 -21.15 11.71
CA ARG A 402 8.02 -21.18 11.63
C ARG A 402 7.46 -20.55 10.36
N ASP A 403 8.34 -20.19 9.42
CA ASP A 403 7.97 -19.61 8.12
C ASP A 403 7.21 -20.59 7.23
N ASN A 404 7.29 -21.89 7.52
CA ASN A 404 6.67 -22.93 6.71
C ASN A 404 7.00 -22.84 5.20
N GLY A 405 8.12 -22.19 4.85
CA GLY A 405 8.58 -22.02 3.47
C GLY A 405 7.94 -20.87 2.70
N TYR A 406 7.03 -20.09 3.31
CA TYR A 406 6.31 -19.00 2.62
C TYR A 406 7.25 -17.97 1.97
N ALA A 407 8.18 -17.38 2.75
CA ALA A 407 9.09 -16.35 2.23
C ALA A 407 9.97 -16.88 1.10
N SER A 408 10.51 -18.11 1.24
CA SER A 408 11.31 -18.74 0.20
C SER A 408 10.48 -19.03 -1.06
N THR A 409 9.22 -19.44 -0.90
CA THR A 409 8.30 -19.68 -2.02
C THR A 409 7.96 -18.37 -2.72
N LEU A 410 7.60 -17.31 -1.98
CA LEU A 410 7.29 -16.00 -2.56
C LEU A 410 8.52 -15.41 -3.26
N PHE A 411 9.71 -15.56 -2.68
CA PHE A 411 10.96 -15.14 -3.31
C PHE A 411 11.19 -15.90 -4.63
N ALA A 412 11.08 -17.22 -4.62
CA ALA A 412 11.21 -18.02 -5.83
C ALA A 412 10.16 -17.64 -6.89
N ALA A 413 8.91 -17.37 -6.47
CA ALA A 413 7.83 -16.95 -7.35
C ALA A 413 8.13 -15.59 -8.02
N ARG A 414 8.68 -14.63 -7.30
CA ARG A 414 9.00 -13.29 -7.84
C ARG A 414 10.26 -13.27 -8.69
N HIS A 415 11.21 -14.17 -8.43
CA HIS A 415 12.52 -14.19 -9.11
C HIS A 415 12.70 -15.38 -10.08
N GLY A 416 11.64 -16.14 -10.37
CA GLY A 416 11.71 -17.24 -11.33
C GLY A 416 12.65 -18.38 -10.91
N GLY A 417 12.61 -18.75 -9.63
CA GLY A 417 13.41 -19.86 -9.10
C GLY A 417 12.98 -21.23 -9.68
N GLU A 418 13.91 -22.17 -9.74
CA GLU A 418 13.61 -23.55 -10.14
C GLU A 418 12.50 -24.16 -9.24
N GLY A 419 11.50 -24.77 -9.85
CA GLY A 419 10.36 -25.35 -9.14
C GLY A 419 9.38 -24.33 -8.53
N ALA A 420 9.50 -23.03 -8.86
CA ALA A 420 8.70 -21.98 -8.27
C ALA A 420 7.18 -22.24 -8.35
N LEU A 421 6.68 -22.63 -9.52
CA LEU A 421 5.25 -22.97 -9.67
C LEU A 421 4.83 -24.11 -8.72
N ALA A 422 5.61 -25.17 -8.63
CA ALA A 422 5.29 -26.30 -7.77
C ALA A 422 5.24 -25.88 -6.31
N ALA A 423 6.23 -25.09 -5.85
CA ALA A 423 6.27 -24.57 -4.48
C ALA A 423 5.09 -23.64 -4.15
N VAL A 424 4.69 -22.76 -5.08
CA VAL A 424 3.49 -21.90 -4.90
C VAL A 424 2.22 -22.75 -4.80
N LEU A 425 2.04 -23.72 -5.68
CA LEU A 425 0.87 -24.58 -5.69
C LEU A 425 0.80 -25.45 -4.42
N GLU A 426 1.94 -25.92 -3.91
CA GLU A 426 2.02 -26.65 -2.64
C GLU A 426 1.62 -25.75 -1.45
N GLN A 427 2.17 -24.53 -1.38
CA GLN A 427 1.77 -23.57 -0.34
C GLN A 427 0.27 -23.25 -0.39
N LEU A 428 -0.31 -23.11 -1.57
CA LEU A 428 -1.75 -22.84 -1.74
C LEU A 428 -2.64 -24.02 -1.31
N GLN A 429 -2.13 -25.24 -1.16
CA GLN A 429 -2.88 -26.39 -0.62
C GLN A 429 -2.90 -26.42 0.92
N ARG A 430 -2.07 -25.64 1.59
CA ARG A 430 -1.98 -25.67 3.05
C ARG A 430 -3.20 -25.01 3.68
N GLU A 431 -3.87 -25.70 4.60
CA GLU A 431 -5.02 -25.17 5.33
C GLU A 431 -4.63 -24.06 6.31
N ASP A 432 -3.42 -24.13 6.90
CA ASP A 432 -2.89 -23.18 7.87
C ASP A 432 -2.27 -21.90 7.24
N LEU A 433 -2.37 -21.75 5.91
CA LEU A 433 -1.86 -20.56 5.23
C LEU A 433 -2.82 -19.38 5.44
N PRO A 434 -2.39 -18.27 6.09
CA PRO A 434 -3.22 -17.09 6.29
C PRO A 434 -3.79 -16.52 4.98
N ALA A 435 -5.03 -16.02 5.01
CA ALA A 435 -5.74 -15.54 3.83
C ALA A 435 -4.95 -14.48 3.04
N ILE A 436 -4.35 -13.51 3.73
CA ILE A 436 -3.54 -12.46 3.09
C ILE A 436 -2.28 -13.03 2.39
N ARG A 437 -1.64 -14.05 2.98
CA ARG A 437 -0.50 -14.76 2.35
C ARG A 437 -0.93 -15.57 1.15
N ARG A 438 -2.10 -16.22 1.24
CA ARG A 438 -2.72 -16.95 0.14
C ARG A 438 -3.06 -16.02 -1.03
N ALA A 439 -3.70 -14.89 -0.74
CA ALA A 439 -4.01 -13.87 -1.73
C ALA A 439 -2.73 -13.34 -2.41
N THR A 440 -1.67 -13.10 -1.64
CA THR A 440 -0.37 -12.67 -2.17
C THR A 440 0.25 -13.69 -3.13
N LEU A 441 0.24 -14.99 -2.79
CA LEU A 441 0.75 -16.04 -3.67
C LEU A 441 -0.11 -16.22 -4.94
N LEU A 442 -1.44 -16.09 -4.82
CA LEU A 442 -2.33 -16.10 -5.97
C LEU A 442 -2.05 -14.95 -6.93
N ALA A 443 -1.74 -13.77 -6.41
CA ALA A 443 -1.39 -12.60 -7.22
C ALA A 443 -0.12 -12.82 -8.06
N GLU A 444 0.81 -13.67 -7.62
CA GLU A 444 2.04 -13.97 -8.39
C GLU A 444 1.82 -15.03 -9.50
N LEU A 445 0.68 -15.73 -9.53
CA LEU A 445 0.44 -16.83 -10.46
C LEU A 445 0.35 -16.40 -11.94
N TYR A 446 0.09 -15.12 -12.24
CA TYR A 446 0.07 -14.63 -13.61
C TYR A 446 1.42 -14.85 -14.34
N ARG A 447 2.51 -14.96 -13.58
CA ARG A 447 3.87 -15.24 -14.08
C ARG A 447 4.03 -16.67 -14.59
N TYR A 448 3.15 -17.59 -14.18
CA TYR A 448 3.26 -19.04 -14.36
C TYR A 448 2.01 -19.63 -15.04
N PRO A 449 1.72 -19.24 -16.30
CA PRO A 449 0.57 -19.77 -17.01
C PRO A 449 0.67 -21.28 -17.17
N SER A 450 -0.34 -22.00 -16.67
CA SER A 450 -0.48 -23.46 -16.81
C SER A 450 -1.91 -23.87 -16.51
N GLN A 451 -2.27 -25.11 -16.84
CA GLN A 451 -3.58 -25.67 -16.47
C GLN A 451 -3.74 -25.80 -14.95
N ARG A 452 -2.66 -26.08 -14.22
CA ARG A 452 -2.68 -26.17 -12.76
C ARG A 452 -2.89 -24.81 -12.13
N THR A 453 -2.20 -23.77 -12.63
CA THR A 453 -2.39 -22.36 -12.22
C THR A 453 -3.84 -21.96 -12.40
N LEU A 454 -4.39 -22.15 -13.59
CA LEU A 454 -5.78 -21.78 -13.89
C LEU A 454 -6.77 -22.50 -12.98
N ARG A 455 -6.56 -23.80 -12.71
CA ARG A 455 -7.40 -24.57 -11.78
C ARG A 455 -7.35 -24.02 -10.37
N SER A 456 -6.16 -23.68 -9.87
CA SER A 456 -6.00 -23.10 -8.52
C SER A 456 -6.70 -21.74 -8.38
N ILE A 457 -6.65 -20.89 -9.41
CA ILE A 457 -7.36 -19.62 -9.43
C ILE A 457 -8.88 -19.84 -9.45
N LEU A 458 -9.37 -20.75 -10.29
CA LEU A 458 -10.81 -21.08 -10.33
C LEU A 458 -11.33 -21.61 -9.00
N GLN A 459 -10.55 -22.42 -8.29
CA GLN A 459 -10.89 -22.89 -6.94
C GLN A 459 -10.93 -21.74 -5.93
N ALA A 460 -10.01 -20.79 -6.05
CA ALA A 460 -9.92 -19.63 -5.17
C ALA A 460 -11.10 -18.65 -5.29
N LEU A 461 -11.84 -18.65 -6.40
CA LEU A 461 -13.09 -17.87 -6.55
C LEU A 461 -14.20 -18.29 -5.56
N ALA A 462 -14.14 -19.50 -5.01
CA ALA A 462 -15.09 -20.00 -4.02
C ALA A 462 -14.51 -20.06 -2.59
N HIS A 463 -13.37 -19.43 -2.33
CA HIS A 463 -12.74 -19.44 -1.02
C HIS A 463 -13.58 -18.70 0.03
N SER A 464 -13.53 -19.13 1.31
CA SER A 464 -14.27 -18.50 2.41
C SER A 464 -13.89 -17.01 2.61
N GLU A 465 -12.60 -16.71 2.48
CA GLU A 465 -12.07 -15.36 2.70
C GLU A 465 -12.24 -14.45 1.47
N PRO A 466 -12.89 -13.28 1.62
CA PRO A 466 -13.22 -12.41 0.49
C PRO A 466 -11.98 -11.82 -0.21
N GLN A 467 -10.89 -11.54 0.51
CA GLN A 467 -9.65 -11.04 -0.09
C GLN A 467 -9.04 -12.07 -1.05
N VAL A 468 -9.16 -13.35 -0.75
CA VAL A 468 -8.70 -14.45 -1.64
C VAL A 468 -9.55 -14.50 -2.90
N ARG A 469 -10.89 -14.37 -2.77
CA ARG A 469 -11.80 -14.34 -3.94
C ARG A 469 -11.55 -13.13 -4.84
N GLU A 470 -11.37 -11.94 -4.25
CA GLU A 470 -11.10 -10.69 -4.98
C GLU A 470 -9.80 -10.81 -5.81
N VAL A 471 -8.70 -11.28 -5.21
CA VAL A 471 -7.43 -11.48 -5.93
C VAL A 471 -7.57 -12.58 -6.99
N ALA A 472 -8.37 -13.63 -6.74
CA ALA A 472 -8.64 -14.66 -7.74
C ALA A 472 -9.33 -14.09 -8.99
N VAL A 473 -10.25 -13.13 -8.84
CA VAL A 473 -10.90 -12.43 -9.96
C VAL A 473 -9.85 -11.75 -10.85
N SER A 474 -8.97 -10.94 -10.27
CA SER A 474 -7.93 -10.21 -11.00
C SER A 474 -6.90 -11.17 -11.64
N SER A 475 -6.50 -12.23 -10.93
CA SER A 475 -5.56 -13.25 -11.43
C SER A 475 -6.15 -14.05 -12.59
N LEU A 476 -7.45 -14.34 -12.56
CA LEU A 476 -8.15 -15.04 -13.66
C LEU A 476 -8.14 -14.20 -14.93
N ALA A 477 -8.39 -12.88 -14.82
CA ALA A 477 -8.40 -11.97 -15.96
C ALA A 477 -7.05 -11.94 -16.70
N ALA A 478 -5.94 -12.08 -15.98
CA ALA A 478 -4.60 -12.07 -16.58
C ALA A 478 -4.25 -13.35 -17.37
N LEU A 479 -4.94 -14.47 -17.13
CA LEU A 479 -4.53 -15.79 -17.64
C LEU A 479 -5.59 -16.53 -18.46
N ALA A 480 -6.86 -16.28 -18.18
CA ALA A 480 -7.94 -17.06 -18.79
C ALA A 480 -8.39 -16.45 -20.11
N PRO A 481 -8.78 -17.29 -21.12
CA PRO A 481 -9.48 -16.79 -22.30
C PRO A 481 -10.81 -16.12 -21.92
N GLU A 482 -11.23 -15.13 -22.70
CA GLU A 482 -12.44 -14.31 -22.47
C GLU A 482 -13.69 -15.14 -22.16
N ARG A 483 -13.90 -16.23 -22.90
CA ARG A 483 -15.05 -17.13 -22.68
C ARG A 483 -15.04 -17.75 -21.28
N LEU A 484 -13.87 -18.16 -20.80
CA LEU A 484 -13.72 -18.73 -19.46
C LEU A 484 -13.85 -17.67 -18.40
N GLN A 485 -13.31 -16.48 -18.60
CA GLN A 485 -13.51 -15.34 -17.71
C GLN A 485 -15.01 -15.05 -17.55
N MET A 486 -15.75 -14.88 -18.65
CA MET A 486 -17.20 -14.65 -18.61
C MET A 486 -17.93 -15.75 -17.84
N GLN A 487 -17.61 -17.02 -18.11
CA GLN A 487 -18.27 -18.15 -17.45
C GLN A 487 -17.98 -18.19 -15.95
N ALA A 488 -16.73 -17.98 -15.53
CA ALA A 488 -16.28 -18.10 -14.14
C ALA A 488 -16.65 -16.88 -13.29
N LEU A 489 -16.65 -15.68 -13.88
CA LEU A 489 -16.91 -14.44 -13.15
C LEU A 489 -18.41 -14.11 -13.06
N SER A 490 -19.28 -14.61 -13.96
CA SER A 490 -20.71 -14.35 -13.90
C SER A 490 -21.36 -14.71 -12.56
N PRO A 491 -21.07 -15.87 -11.92
CA PRO A 491 -21.59 -16.16 -10.58
C PRO A 491 -21.05 -15.24 -9.49
N VAL A 492 -19.81 -14.73 -9.66
CA VAL A 492 -19.14 -13.85 -8.68
C VAL A 492 -19.80 -12.46 -8.58
N LEU A 493 -20.58 -12.06 -9.58
CA LEU A 493 -21.40 -10.84 -9.53
C LEU A 493 -22.47 -10.89 -8.42
N GLN A 494 -22.76 -12.07 -7.86
CA GLN A 494 -23.68 -12.26 -6.73
C GLN A 494 -22.94 -12.43 -5.39
N ASP A 495 -21.61 -12.21 -5.34
CA ASP A 495 -20.85 -12.38 -4.11
C ASP A 495 -21.42 -11.48 -3.00
N PRO A 496 -21.57 -11.98 -1.75
CA PRO A 496 -22.09 -11.18 -0.65
C PRO A 496 -21.22 -9.97 -0.32
N VAL A 497 -19.92 -9.99 -0.66
CA VAL A 497 -18.97 -8.93 -0.36
C VAL A 497 -18.80 -7.98 -1.57
N ARG A 498 -19.01 -6.69 -1.34
CA ARG A 498 -19.01 -5.67 -2.39
C ARG A 498 -17.69 -5.60 -3.16
N ALA A 499 -16.52 -5.64 -2.50
CA ALA A 499 -15.22 -5.60 -3.17
C ALA A 499 -15.10 -6.69 -4.24
N VAL A 500 -15.58 -7.90 -3.94
CA VAL A 500 -15.51 -9.05 -4.85
C VAL A 500 -16.45 -8.87 -6.04
N ARG A 501 -17.70 -8.40 -5.79
CA ARG A 501 -18.67 -8.13 -6.88
C ARG A 501 -18.18 -7.08 -7.85
N ILE A 502 -17.68 -5.94 -7.33
CA ILE A 502 -17.23 -4.84 -8.19
C ILE A 502 -15.96 -5.21 -8.95
N ALA A 503 -15.06 -6.01 -8.38
CA ALA A 503 -13.91 -6.53 -9.10
C ALA A 503 -14.34 -7.42 -10.28
N ALA A 504 -15.29 -8.33 -10.07
CA ALA A 504 -15.83 -9.18 -11.13
C ALA A 504 -16.55 -8.34 -12.23
N ALA A 505 -17.36 -7.35 -11.84
CA ALA A 505 -18.02 -6.47 -12.78
C ALA A 505 -17.02 -5.66 -13.63
N TRP A 506 -15.98 -5.14 -13.02
CA TRP A 506 -14.91 -4.43 -13.73
C TRP A 506 -14.20 -5.31 -14.76
N GLN A 507 -13.87 -6.56 -14.40
CA GLN A 507 -13.23 -7.48 -15.35
C GLN A 507 -14.17 -7.86 -16.50
N ILE A 508 -15.45 -8.11 -16.22
CA ILE A 508 -16.45 -8.42 -17.25
C ILE A 508 -16.68 -7.23 -18.19
N ALA A 509 -16.68 -6.00 -17.65
CA ALA A 509 -16.82 -4.78 -18.47
C ALA A 509 -15.71 -4.64 -19.52
N GLN A 510 -14.51 -5.14 -19.26
CA GLN A 510 -13.38 -5.09 -20.18
C GLN A 510 -13.42 -6.18 -21.27
N LEU A 511 -14.31 -7.17 -21.16
CA LEU A 511 -14.44 -8.21 -22.18
C LEU A 511 -15.19 -7.67 -23.41
N PRO A 512 -14.87 -8.16 -24.63
CA PRO A 512 -15.56 -7.75 -25.83
C PRO A 512 -17.08 -7.98 -25.75
N GLN A 513 -17.85 -6.94 -26.00
CA GLN A 513 -19.31 -6.98 -26.00
C GLN A 513 -19.80 -7.67 -27.28
N THR A 514 -19.99 -8.97 -27.25
CA THR A 514 -20.33 -9.80 -28.41
C THR A 514 -21.82 -9.90 -28.69
N GLY A 515 -22.63 -8.90 -28.31
CA GLY A 515 -24.08 -8.89 -28.50
C GLY A 515 -24.86 -9.84 -27.57
N ARG A 516 -24.22 -10.37 -26.54
CA ARG A 516 -24.86 -11.19 -25.49
C ARG A 516 -25.48 -10.30 -24.43
N ALA A 517 -26.59 -10.76 -23.85
CA ALA A 517 -27.16 -10.13 -22.67
C ALA A 517 -26.15 -10.10 -21.52
N ALA A 518 -26.10 -9.01 -20.77
CA ALA A 518 -25.26 -8.90 -19.59
C ALA A 518 -25.62 -10.00 -18.54
N PRO A 519 -24.65 -10.57 -17.84
CA PRO A 519 -24.92 -11.57 -16.80
C PRO A 519 -25.78 -10.98 -15.67
N ALA A 520 -26.55 -11.83 -15.00
CA ALA A 520 -27.36 -11.42 -13.85
C ALA A 520 -26.47 -10.80 -12.75
N GLY A 521 -26.84 -9.63 -12.23
CA GLY A 521 -26.10 -8.87 -11.23
C GLY A 521 -25.07 -7.89 -11.80
N PHE A 522 -24.71 -7.96 -13.10
CA PHE A 522 -23.72 -7.09 -13.70
C PHE A 522 -24.09 -5.61 -13.57
N GLU A 523 -25.31 -5.25 -13.97
CA GLU A 523 -25.79 -3.88 -13.91
C GLU A 523 -25.78 -3.27 -12.50
N GLN A 524 -26.04 -4.10 -11.49
CA GLN A 524 -25.95 -3.65 -10.10
C GLN A 524 -24.51 -3.44 -9.69
N ALA A 525 -23.63 -4.42 -9.92
CA ALA A 525 -22.25 -4.38 -9.47
C ALA A 525 -21.44 -3.28 -10.18
N ILE A 526 -21.69 -3.04 -11.48
CA ILE A 526 -21.02 -1.95 -12.21
C ILE A 526 -21.52 -0.57 -11.76
N ARG A 527 -22.81 -0.44 -11.38
CA ARG A 527 -23.30 0.80 -10.74
C ARG A 527 -22.67 1.00 -9.35
N GLU A 528 -22.48 -0.06 -8.56
CA GLU A 528 -21.76 0.03 -7.27
C GLU A 528 -20.33 0.50 -7.48
N TYR A 529 -19.63 0.01 -8.52
CA TYR A 529 -18.31 0.48 -8.91
C TYR A 529 -18.32 1.96 -9.30
N GLU A 530 -19.21 2.36 -10.21
CA GLU A 530 -19.31 3.75 -10.67
C GLU A 530 -19.63 4.71 -9.51
N GLN A 531 -20.55 4.35 -8.63
CA GLN A 531 -20.89 5.15 -7.44
C GLN A 531 -19.68 5.32 -6.51
N GLY A 532 -18.90 4.25 -6.31
CA GLY A 532 -17.65 4.32 -5.57
C GLY A 532 -16.69 5.32 -6.18
N GLN A 533 -16.41 5.21 -7.49
CA GLN A 533 -15.51 6.15 -8.18
C GLN A 533 -16.03 7.59 -8.15
N ARG A 534 -17.35 7.79 -8.31
CA ARG A 534 -17.97 9.13 -8.23
C ARG A 534 -17.83 9.75 -6.84
N SER A 535 -17.85 8.95 -5.77
CA SER A 535 -17.67 9.44 -4.40
C SER A 535 -16.21 9.81 -4.08
N LEU A 536 -15.26 9.47 -4.96
CA LEU A 536 -13.82 9.69 -4.80
C LEU A 536 -13.25 10.69 -5.84
N ARG A 537 -14.11 11.50 -6.48
CA ARG A 537 -13.74 12.37 -7.62
C ARG A 537 -12.75 13.49 -7.27
N GLU A 538 -12.50 13.76 -5.99
CA GLU A 538 -11.38 14.62 -5.57
C GLU A 538 -10.02 14.01 -5.89
N ARG A 539 -9.96 12.70 -6.19
CA ARG A 539 -8.73 12.00 -6.56
C ARG A 539 -8.61 11.87 -8.09
N PRO A 540 -7.40 12.05 -8.65
CA PRO A 540 -7.18 11.88 -10.08
C PRO A 540 -7.44 10.44 -10.55
N GLU A 541 -7.11 9.43 -9.71
CA GLU A 541 -7.31 8.01 -10.01
C GLU A 541 -8.79 7.68 -10.27
N ALA A 542 -9.68 8.22 -9.46
CA ALA A 542 -11.11 7.97 -9.58
C ALA A 542 -11.69 8.55 -10.90
N ASN A 543 -11.21 9.71 -11.32
CA ASN A 543 -11.62 10.32 -12.58
C ASN A 543 -11.08 9.52 -13.79
N VAL A 544 -9.86 8.97 -13.70
CA VAL A 544 -9.32 8.05 -14.72
C VAL A 544 -10.16 6.77 -14.79
N ASN A 545 -10.48 6.16 -13.66
CA ASN A 545 -11.31 4.96 -13.59
C ASN A 545 -12.72 5.20 -14.20
N LEU A 546 -13.30 6.37 -13.94
CA LEU A 546 -14.55 6.78 -14.56
C LEU A 546 -14.41 6.96 -16.07
N ALA A 547 -13.34 7.58 -16.55
CA ALA A 547 -13.10 7.73 -17.98
C ALA A 547 -12.97 6.37 -18.69
N MET A 548 -12.25 5.43 -18.09
CA MET A 548 -12.14 4.07 -18.62
C MET A 548 -13.51 3.37 -18.64
N LEU A 549 -14.31 3.50 -17.59
CA LEU A 549 -15.66 2.95 -17.54
C LEU A 549 -16.55 3.57 -18.62
N TYR A 550 -16.50 4.89 -18.81
CA TYR A 550 -17.28 5.59 -19.83
C TYR A 550 -16.90 5.17 -21.25
N GLN A 551 -15.61 4.90 -21.47
CA GLN A 551 -15.15 4.38 -22.75
C GLN A 551 -15.69 2.96 -23.03
N LEU A 552 -15.64 2.06 -22.03
CA LEU A 552 -16.15 0.69 -22.13
C LEU A 552 -17.68 0.62 -22.34
N ASP A 553 -18.39 1.54 -21.73
CA ASP A 553 -19.85 1.66 -21.72
C ASP A 553 -20.39 2.49 -22.92
N GLY A 554 -19.50 3.02 -23.78
CA GLY A 554 -19.88 3.82 -24.93
C GLY A 554 -20.33 5.25 -24.63
N ARG A 555 -20.15 5.74 -23.39
CA ARG A 555 -20.38 7.13 -22.98
C ARG A 555 -19.23 8.05 -23.42
N THR A 556 -18.95 8.07 -24.72
CA THR A 556 -17.78 8.73 -25.32
C THR A 556 -17.67 10.23 -24.99
N LYS A 557 -18.81 10.90 -24.80
CA LYS A 557 -18.86 12.34 -24.44
C LYS A 557 -18.31 12.65 -23.06
N ASP A 558 -18.26 11.66 -22.16
CA ASP A 558 -17.85 11.82 -20.77
C ASP A 558 -16.39 11.47 -20.53
N VAL A 559 -15.71 10.82 -21.51
CA VAL A 559 -14.32 10.33 -21.38
C VAL A 559 -13.34 11.49 -21.23
N GLU A 560 -13.29 12.40 -22.20
CA GLU A 560 -12.37 13.53 -22.18
C GLU A 560 -12.59 14.45 -20.98
N PRO A 561 -13.83 14.86 -20.63
CA PRO A 561 -14.06 15.64 -19.41
C PRO A 561 -13.53 14.97 -18.14
N ALA A 562 -13.68 13.66 -17.98
CA ALA A 562 -13.17 12.94 -16.82
C ALA A 562 -11.62 12.92 -16.77
N LEU A 563 -10.95 12.71 -17.92
CA LEU A 563 -9.48 12.74 -17.98
C LEU A 563 -8.93 14.15 -17.73
N ARG A 564 -9.58 15.19 -18.23
CA ARG A 564 -9.21 16.58 -17.95
C ARG A 564 -9.44 16.95 -16.49
N GLU A 565 -10.52 16.44 -15.89
CA GLU A 565 -10.75 16.61 -14.45
C GLU A 565 -9.64 15.95 -13.61
N ALA A 566 -9.16 14.75 -14.00
CA ALA A 566 -8.04 14.11 -13.33
C ALA A 566 -6.77 15.00 -13.35
N LEU A 567 -6.45 15.61 -14.51
CA LEU A 567 -5.32 16.52 -14.65
C LEU A 567 -5.51 17.85 -13.91
N LYS A 568 -6.76 18.28 -13.70
CA LYS A 568 -7.06 19.46 -12.87
C LYS A 568 -6.81 19.16 -11.39
N ARG A 569 -7.03 17.92 -10.92
CA ARG A 569 -6.77 17.48 -9.55
C ARG A 569 -5.28 17.34 -9.27
N ASP A 570 -4.56 16.75 -10.22
CA ASP A 570 -3.10 16.65 -10.19
C ASP A 570 -2.54 16.85 -11.60
N ARG A 571 -1.91 18.00 -11.82
CA ARG A 571 -1.30 18.35 -13.11
C ARG A 571 -0.19 17.38 -13.54
N ARG A 572 0.44 16.71 -12.58
CA ARG A 572 1.53 15.75 -12.79
C ARG A 572 1.05 14.29 -12.80
N TYR A 573 -0.26 14.04 -12.80
CA TYR A 573 -0.79 12.67 -12.85
C TYR A 573 -0.69 12.09 -14.27
N GLN A 574 0.45 11.46 -14.55
CA GLN A 574 0.80 10.99 -15.89
C GLN A 574 -0.18 9.94 -16.47
N PRO A 575 -0.80 9.02 -15.69
CA PRO A 575 -1.80 8.11 -16.24
C PRO A 575 -2.95 8.84 -16.96
N ALA A 576 -3.48 9.92 -16.39
CA ALA A 576 -4.52 10.71 -17.03
C ALA A 576 -4.03 11.41 -18.29
N ARG A 577 -2.80 11.94 -18.27
CA ARG A 577 -2.19 12.61 -19.42
C ARG A 577 -2.00 11.66 -20.59
N ILE A 578 -1.48 10.47 -20.33
CA ILE A 578 -1.24 9.43 -21.34
C ILE A 578 -2.57 8.95 -21.94
N LEU A 579 -3.55 8.66 -21.10
CA LEU A 579 -4.86 8.21 -21.57
C LEU A 579 -5.61 9.30 -22.36
N LEU A 580 -5.49 10.57 -21.93
CA LEU A 580 -6.06 11.69 -22.68
C LEU A 580 -5.38 11.88 -24.03
N ALA A 581 -4.08 11.74 -24.11
CA ALA A 581 -3.34 11.79 -25.39
C ALA A 581 -3.79 10.66 -26.33
N GLN A 582 -3.93 9.44 -25.84
CA GLN A 582 -4.44 8.30 -26.60
C GLN A 582 -5.89 8.51 -27.03
N TRP A 583 -6.72 9.07 -26.16
CA TRP A 583 -8.10 9.41 -26.49
C TRP A 583 -8.18 10.43 -27.64
N LEU A 584 -7.46 11.54 -27.54
CA LEU A 584 -7.39 12.57 -28.60
C LEU A 584 -6.93 11.99 -29.93
N GLU A 585 -5.91 11.14 -29.92
CA GLU A 585 -5.46 10.43 -31.12
C GLU A 585 -6.56 9.54 -31.71
N SER A 586 -7.30 8.82 -30.88
CA SER A 586 -8.43 7.97 -31.32
C SER A 586 -9.58 8.77 -31.94
N GLN A 587 -9.71 10.05 -31.56
CA GLN A 587 -10.67 11.01 -32.13
C GLN A 587 -10.14 11.73 -33.37
N GLY A 588 -8.94 11.37 -33.84
CA GLY A 588 -8.30 11.94 -35.06
C GLY A 588 -7.39 13.15 -34.79
N ASP A 589 -7.22 13.57 -33.53
CA ASP A 589 -6.33 14.69 -33.17
C ASP A 589 -5.03 14.21 -32.53
N ALA A 590 -4.21 13.51 -33.31
CA ALA A 590 -2.93 12.99 -32.86
C ALA A 590 -1.94 14.09 -32.45
N GLN A 591 -2.03 15.29 -33.07
CA GLN A 591 -1.14 16.40 -32.77
C GLN A 591 -1.42 17.00 -31.37
N ALA A 592 -2.69 17.14 -31.02
CA ALA A 592 -3.06 17.57 -29.67
C ALA A 592 -2.58 16.56 -28.61
N GLY A 593 -2.67 15.26 -28.91
CA GLY A 593 -2.17 14.21 -28.02
C GLY A 593 -0.67 14.31 -27.79
N ILE A 594 0.15 14.46 -28.86
CA ILE A 594 1.59 14.63 -28.75
C ILE A 594 1.95 15.89 -27.97
N LYS A 595 1.32 17.03 -28.31
CA LYS A 595 1.54 18.29 -27.61
C LYS A 595 1.28 18.16 -26.11
N LEU A 596 0.22 17.48 -25.73
CA LEU A 596 -0.13 17.23 -24.32
C LEU A 596 0.96 16.44 -23.57
N LEU A 597 1.55 15.42 -24.24
CA LEU A 597 2.65 14.63 -23.67
C LEU A 597 3.93 15.47 -23.53
N GLU A 598 4.25 16.29 -24.54
CA GLU A 598 5.41 17.21 -24.54
C GLU A 598 5.27 18.29 -23.46
N GLU A 599 4.06 18.84 -23.26
CA GLU A 599 3.77 19.76 -22.14
C GLU A 599 4.05 19.10 -20.80
N GLY A 600 3.77 17.81 -20.64
CA GLY A 600 4.10 17.05 -19.43
C GLY A 600 5.60 16.97 -19.15
N LEU A 601 6.43 16.77 -20.19
CA LEU A 601 7.88 16.79 -20.08
C LEU A 601 8.42 18.18 -19.75
N ASN A 602 7.86 19.24 -20.36
CA ASN A 602 8.29 20.62 -20.09
C ASN A 602 7.98 21.04 -18.67
N GLN A 603 6.85 20.61 -18.10
CA GLN A 603 6.51 20.86 -16.68
C GLN A 603 7.53 20.23 -15.70
N SER A 604 8.24 19.19 -16.11
CA SER A 604 9.35 18.62 -15.35
C SER A 604 10.65 19.43 -15.47
N LEU A 605 10.79 20.24 -16.55
CA LEU A 605 12.00 21.03 -16.84
C LEU A 605 11.97 22.45 -16.26
N ASP A 606 10.81 22.99 -15.92
CA ASP A 606 10.64 24.37 -15.44
C ASP A 606 11.07 24.57 -13.97
N ASN A 607 12.05 23.79 -13.51
CA ASN A 607 12.56 23.88 -12.15
C ASN A 607 13.84 24.74 -12.09
N PRO A 608 13.80 25.99 -11.58
CA PRO A 608 14.93 26.92 -11.61
C PRO A 608 16.08 26.56 -10.65
N GLY A 609 15.94 25.47 -9.85
CA GLY A 609 16.93 25.04 -8.84
C GLY A 609 17.95 24.01 -9.31
N GLU A 610 17.77 23.39 -10.46
CA GLU A 610 18.67 22.33 -10.91
C GLU A 610 19.65 22.83 -11.98
N THR A 611 20.91 23.03 -11.59
CA THR A 611 21.96 23.42 -12.53
C THR A 611 22.25 22.26 -13.52
N ALA A 612 22.65 22.59 -14.76
CA ALA A 612 23.06 21.59 -15.77
C ALA A 612 24.14 20.63 -15.22
N GLU A 613 24.97 21.10 -14.31
CA GLU A 613 26.04 20.38 -13.61
C GLU A 613 25.51 19.32 -12.61
N ALA A 614 24.39 19.58 -11.94
CA ALA A 614 23.72 18.61 -11.08
C ALA A 614 23.10 17.45 -11.89
N ARG A 615 22.59 17.76 -13.09
CA ARG A 615 22.05 16.77 -14.05
C ARG A 615 23.14 15.86 -14.61
N GLU A 616 24.30 16.45 -14.95
CA GLU A 616 25.44 15.72 -15.50
C GLU A 616 26.10 14.82 -14.44
N ASN A 617 26.26 15.31 -13.22
CA ASN A 617 26.78 14.55 -12.08
C ASN A 617 25.87 13.40 -11.67
N TYR A 618 24.54 13.55 -11.77
CA TYR A 618 23.59 12.47 -11.51
C TYR A 618 23.65 11.39 -12.61
N ALA A 619 23.70 11.80 -13.87
CA ALA A 619 23.85 10.88 -15.00
C ALA A 619 25.17 10.10 -14.96
N GLU A 620 26.25 10.74 -14.49
CA GLU A 620 27.57 10.12 -14.33
C GLU A 620 27.60 9.14 -13.13
N LYS A 621 26.93 9.48 -12.02
CA LYS A 621 26.72 8.56 -10.89
C LYS A 621 25.90 7.32 -11.27
N GLN A 622 24.89 7.48 -12.10
CA GLN A 622 24.10 6.34 -12.62
C GLN A 622 24.92 5.45 -13.57
N ARG A 623 25.73 6.04 -14.44
CA ARG A 623 26.64 5.29 -15.33
C ARG A 623 27.71 4.51 -14.56
N SER A 624 28.29 5.09 -13.51
CA SER A 624 29.27 4.41 -12.66
C SER A 624 28.63 3.34 -11.77
N SER A 625 27.38 3.50 -11.32
CA SER A 625 26.62 2.49 -10.57
C SER A 625 26.26 1.28 -11.46
N ALA A 626 25.90 1.51 -12.72
CA ALA A 626 25.57 0.45 -13.66
C ALA A 626 26.80 -0.39 -14.08
N ILE A 627 28.01 0.19 -14.05
CA ILE A 627 29.28 -0.50 -14.38
C ILE A 627 29.79 -1.34 -13.20
N ASN A 628 29.45 -0.99 -11.95
CA ASN A 628 29.95 -1.67 -10.75
C ASN A 628 29.12 -2.88 -10.28
N THR A 629 28.07 -3.30 -11.00
CA THR A 629 27.30 -4.51 -10.65
C THR A 629 27.91 -5.82 -11.20
N HIS A 630 29.11 -5.78 -11.77
CA HIS A 630 29.88 -6.96 -12.16
C HIS A 630 31.17 -7.03 -11.40
N LEU A 631 31.11 -7.31 -10.08
CA LEU A 631 32.28 -7.86 -9.36
C LEU A 631 31.79 -8.67 -8.17
N GLU A 632 32.42 -9.81 -8.00
CA GLU A 632 32.27 -10.78 -6.91
C GLU A 632 32.33 -10.13 -5.52
N PRO A 633 31.80 -10.79 -4.48
CA PRO A 633 31.77 -10.23 -3.14
C PRO A 633 33.18 -10.20 -2.55
N THR A 634 33.90 -9.10 -2.69
CA THR A 634 35.05 -8.81 -1.86
C THR A 634 34.63 -8.03 -0.62
N ALA A 635 34.94 -8.63 0.52
CA ALA A 635 34.84 -8.01 1.83
C ALA A 635 35.66 -6.72 1.86
N ASN A 636 34.99 -5.62 2.19
CA ASN A 636 35.40 -4.43 2.94
C ASN A 636 34.73 -3.18 2.40
N ASN A 637 33.62 -2.80 3.01
CA ASN A 637 33.31 -1.39 3.22
C ASN A 637 32.45 -1.27 4.50
N THR A 638 33.13 -0.84 5.54
CA THR A 638 32.55 -0.42 6.81
C THR A 638 32.02 1.00 6.65
N SER A 639 30.86 1.25 7.27
CA SER A 639 30.17 2.52 7.47
C SER A 639 29.27 3.00 6.32
N ALA A 640 28.10 2.39 6.22
CA ALA A 640 26.85 3.09 5.87
C ALA A 640 25.72 2.30 6.55
N THR A 641 25.01 2.96 7.47
CA THR A 641 23.63 2.59 7.78
C THR A 641 22.95 2.23 6.45
N PRO A 642 22.17 1.14 6.32
CA PRO A 642 21.42 0.91 5.12
C PRO A 642 20.46 2.08 4.97
N SER A 643 20.87 3.05 4.16
CA SER A 643 20.01 4.09 3.68
C SER A 643 18.80 3.38 3.07
N VAL A 644 17.62 3.74 3.57
CA VAL A 644 16.33 3.63 2.92
C VAL A 644 16.58 3.50 1.42
N PHE A 645 16.10 2.41 0.82
CA PHE A 645 16.08 2.24 -0.62
C PHE A 645 15.59 3.55 -1.21
N GLN A 646 16.48 4.28 -1.88
CA GLN A 646 16.09 5.39 -2.73
C GLN A 646 15.11 4.79 -3.73
N GLN A 647 13.83 5.11 -3.56
CA GLN A 647 12.88 4.98 -4.65
C GLN A 647 13.50 5.73 -5.82
N PRO A 648 13.53 5.15 -7.04
CA PRO A 648 13.98 5.88 -8.20
C PRO A 648 13.26 7.23 -8.16
N ASP A 649 14.00 8.31 -8.35
CA ASP A 649 13.44 9.67 -8.26
C ASP A 649 12.11 9.65 -9.00
N GLU A 650 11.01 9.85 -8.27
CA GLU A 650 9.66 9.72 -8.81
C GLU A 650 9.46 10.59 -10.05
N ARG A 651 10.26 11.65 -10.22
CA ARG A 651 10.27 12.52 -11.39
C ARG A 651 10.77 11.80 -12.62
N HIS A 652 11.93 11.14 -12.53
CA HIS A 652 12.51 10.41 -13.66
C HIS A 652 11.63 9.23 -14.10
N ALA A 653 11.00 8.55 -13.15
CA ALA A 653 10.04 7.50 -13.46
C ALA A 653 8.77 8.04 -14.16
N LYS A 654 8.32 9.25 -13.79
CA LYS A 654 7.18 9.91 -14.44
C LYS A 654 7.51 10.37 -15.85
N ASP A 655 8.71 10.90 -16.08
CA ASP A 655 9.18 11.29 -17.40
C ASP A 655 9.42 10.09 -18.32
N ALA A 656 9.91 8.96 -17.79
CA ALA A 656 10.05 7.72 -18.49
C ALA A 656 8.71 7.24 -19.10
N ALA A 657 7.61 7.36 -18.35
CA ALA A 657 6.27 7.00 -18.84
C ALA A 657 5.83 7.90 -20.01
N LEU A 658 6.12 9.21 -19.94
CA LEU A 658 5.82 10.15 -21.03
C LEU A 658 6.68 9.88 -22.26
N HIS A 659 7.96 9.61 -22.08
CA HIS A 659 8.83 9.22 -23.18
C HIS A 659 8.35 7.93 -23.85
N HIS A 660 7.94 6.92 -23.07
CA HIS A 660 7.35 5.71 -23.63
C HIS A 660 6.06 6.01 -24.41
N ALA A 661 5.17 6.84 -23.89
CA ALA A 661 3.95 7.23 -24.58
C ALA A 661 4.21 7.98 -25.89
N LEU A 662 5.17 8.92 -25.91
CA LEU A 662 5.63 9.63 -27.12
C LEU A 662 6.26 8.69 -28.13
N ALA A 663 7.01 7.70 -27.67
CA ALA A 663 7.56 6.66 -28.54
C ALA A 663 6.45 5.89 -29.26
N MET A 664 5.42 5.44 -28.50
CA MET A 664 4.29 4.70 -29.07
C MET A 664 3.49 5.57 -30.06
N ALA A 665 3.26 6.85 -29.75
CA ALA A 665 2.64 7.79 -30.70
C ALA A 665 3.49 7.95 -31.98
N SER A 666 4.82 8.07 -31.85
CA SER A 666 5.75 8.17 -32.98
C SER A 666 5.77 6.91 -33.85
N VAL A 667 5.68 5.71 -33.23
CA VAL A 667 5.55 4.43 -33.95
C VAL A 667 4.29 4.43 -34.82
N ARG A 668 3.13 4.81 -34.27
CA ARG A 668 1.85 4.87 -35.00
C ARG A 668 1.89 5.86 -36.17
N GLN A 669 2.70 6.91 -36.06
CA GLN A 669 2.93 7.90 -37.12
C GLN A 669 4.04 7.50 -38.11
N GLY A 670 4.67 6.33 -37.96
CA GLY A 670 5.78 5.89 -38.83
C GLY A 670 7.11 6.62 -38.61
N GLN A 671 7.24 7.40 -37.51
CA GLN A 671 8.42 8.22 -37.19
C GLN A 671 9.46 7.39 -36.40
N ARG A 672 10.00 6.34 -36.98
CA ARG A 672 10.86 5.33 -36.31
C ARG A 672 12.04 5.92 -35.55
N GLY A 673 12.75 6.92 -36.12
CA GLY A 673 13.91 7.54 -35.48
C GLY A 673 13.54 8.32 -34.20
N LYS A 674 12.41 9.03 -34.21
CA LYS A 674 11.88 9.70 -33.01
C LYS A 674 11.45 8.69 -31.98
N ALA A 675 10.75 7.63 -32.39
CA ALA A 675 10.32 6.56 -31.53
C ALA A 675 11.51 5.96 -30.76
N LEU A 676 12.58 5.58 -31.49
CA LEU A 676 13.78 4.98 -30.90
C LEU A 676 14.43 5.91 -29.84
N ASN A 677 14.57 7.21 -30.16
CA ASN A 677 15.12 8.18 -29.19
C ASN A 677 14.31 8.28 -27.93
N HIS A 678 12.97 8.27 -28.05
CA HIS A 678 12.10 8.28 -26.87
C HIS A 678 12.13 6.95 -26.10
N LEU A 679 12.23 5.80 -26.74
CA LEU A 679 12.39 4.50 -26.08
C LEU A 679 13.70 4.42 -25.29
N GLU A 680 14.79 4.90 -25.87
CA GLU A 680 16.09 5.02 -25.19
C GLU A 680 15.99 5.86 -23.91
N LYS A 681 15.36 7.04 -24.00
CA LYS A 681 15.15 7.93 -22.84
C LYS A 681 14.30 7.27 -21.77
N ALA A 682 13.20 6.60 -22.15
CA ALA A 682 12.33 5.89 -21.21
C ALA A 682 13.12 4.81 -20.45
N HIS A 683 13.91 4.00 -21.19
CA HIS A 683 14.75 2.96 -20.57
C HIS A 683 15.83 3.56 -19.66
N ASN A 684 16.54 4.60 -20.11
CA ASN A 684 17.62 5.21 -19.32
C ASN A 684 17.12 5.88 -18.03
N GLN A 685 15.90 6.42 -18.03
CA GLN A 685 15.29 7.04 -16.84
C GLN A 685 14.67 6.02 -15.89
N ALA A 686 14.29 4.85 -16.38
CA ALA A 686 13.75 3.77 -15.55
C ALA A 686 14.34 2.41 -16.00
N PRO A 687 15.64 2.16 -15.77
CA PRO A 687 16.34 0.99 -16.32
C PRO A 687 15.86 -0.34 -15.74
N ASP A 688 15.22 -0.33 -14.59
CA ASP A 688 14.65 -1.52 -13.95
C ASP A 688 13.24 -1.86 -14.44
N ASN A 689 12.62 -0.98 -15.25
CA ASN A 689 11.32 -1.24 -15.85
C ASN A 689 11.47 -2.17 -17.07
N SER A 690 11.00 -3.41 -16.91
CA SER A 690 11.09 -4.44 -17.96
C SER A 690 10.32 -4.10 -19.23
N ASP A 691 9.22 -3.32 -19.14
CA ASP A 691 8.42 -2.95 -20.31
C ASP A 691 9.15 -1.91 -21.16
N TYR A 692 9.83 -0.94 -20.54
CA TYR A 692 10.63 0.06 -21.27
C TYR A 692 11.88 -0.58 -21.87
N LEU A 693 12.55 -1.47 -21.13
CA LEU A 693 13.65 -2.27 -21.64
C LEU A 693 13.23 -3.09 -22.86
N TYR A 694 12.10 -3.79 -22.76
CA TYR A 694 11.56 -4.60 -23.84
C TYR A 694 11.24 -3.75 -25.07
N ALA A 695 10.49 -2.66 -24.89
CA ALA A 695 10.11 -1.78 -26.00
C ALA A 695 11.33 -1.17 -26.69
N TYR A 696 12.37 -0.76 -25.94
CA TYR A 696 13.62 -0.24 -26.53
C TYR A 696 14.38 -1.30 -27.25
N ALA A 697 14.49 -2.53 -26.76
CA ALA A 697 15.14 -3.63 -27.42
C ALA A 697 14.45 -4.01 -28.73
N ILE A 698 13.09 -4.03 -28.78
CA ILE A 698 12.34 -4.23 -30.02
C ILE A 698 12.64 -3.10 -31.03
N GLY A 699 12.67 -1.84 -30.55
CA GLY A 699 13.02 -0.68 -31.41
C GLY A 699 14.42 -0.78 -32.01
N LEU A 700 15.42 -1.20 -31.23
CA LEU A 700 16.79 -1.46 -31.70
C LEU A 700 16.83 -2.57 -32.77
N HIS A 701 16.15 -3.68 -32.51
CA HIS A 701 16.12 -4.79 -33.48
C HIS A 701 15.50 -4.36 -34.83
N GLU A 702 14.40 -3.64 -34.80
CA GLU A 702 13.72 -3.11 -36.00
C GLU A 702 14.57 -2.04 -36.74
N SER A 703 15.49 -1.38 -36.03
CA SER A 703 16.43 -0.41 -36.60
C SER A 703 17.71 -1.07 -37.17
N GLY A 704 17.87 -2.39 -37.01
CA GLY A 704 19.02 -3.15 -37.46
C GLY A 704 20.10 -3.42 -36.42
N GLU A 705 20.01 -2.85 -35.25
CA GLU A 705 20.94 -2.99 -34.09
C GLU A 705 20.66 -4.29 -33.30
N LYS A 706 20.66 -5.43 -34.05
CA LYS A 706 20.21 -6.74 -33.54
C LYS A 706 21.03 -7.25 -32.36
N ALA A 707 22.34 -7.07 -32.38
CA ALA A 707 23.24 -7.56 -31.34
C ALA A 707 23.00 -6.83 -30.00
N GLU A 708 22.78 -5.50 -30.05
CA GLU A 708 22.51 -4.72 -28.84
C GLU A 708 21.11 -5.00 -28.31
N ALA A 709 20.12 -5.19 -29.17
CA ALA A 709 18.77 -5.63 -28.79
C ALA A 709 18.79 -6.95 -28.03
N GLU A 710 19.48 -7.96 -28.53
CA GLU A 710 19.59 -9.26 -27.87
C GLU A 710 20.29 -9.18 -26.51
N LYS A 711 21.40 -8.43 -26.44
CA LYS A 711 22.13 -8.20 -25.18
C LYS A 711 21.24 -7.54 -24.15
N LEU A 712 20.44 -6.54 -24.52
CA LEU A 712 19.52 -5.85 -23.64
C LEU A 712 18.42 -6.79 -23.13
N LEU A 713 17.82 -7.60 -24.02
CA LEU A 713 16.85 -8.62 -23.66
C LEU A 713 17.42 -9.69 -22.70
N ASP A 714 18.67 -10.13 -22.96
CA ASP A 714 19.36 -11.09 -22.06
C ASP A 714 19.57 -10.51 -20.66
N ILE A 715 19.88 -9.21 -20.55
CA ILE A 715 19.95 -8.51 -19.25
C ILE A 715 18.57 -8.50 -18.59
N GLY A 716 17.52 -8.13 -19.32
CA GLY A 716 16.15 -8.12 -18.81
C GLY A 716 15.69 -9.49 -18.33
N LEU A 717 15.98 -10.56 -19.08
CA LEU A 717 15.62 -11.93 -18.70
C LEU A 717 16.41 -12.46 -17.49
N LYS A 718 17.64 -11.99 -17.29
CA LYS A 718 18.41 -12.31 -16.07
C LYS A 718 17.83 -11.62 -14.84
N ARG A 719 17.30 -10.40 -14.97
CA ARG A 719 16.66 -9.67 -13.88
C ARG A 719 15.28 -10.24 -13.54
N ASP A 720 14.47 -10.54 -14.55
CA ASP A 720 13.17 -11.18 -14.40
C ASP A 720 13.07 -12.44 -15.28
N PRO A 721 13.49 -13.61 -14.78
CA PRO A 721 13.43 -14.87 -15.49
C PRO A 721 11.99 -15.31 -15.85
N THR A 722 10.97 -14.71 -15.24
CA THR A 722 9.55 -15.00 -15.51
C THR A 722 8.98 -14.16 -16.65
N ASN A 723 9.71 -13.14 -17.15
CA ASN A 723 9.20 -12.26 -18.19
C ASN A 723 9.03 -12.97 -19.52
N ARG A 724 7.77 -13.28 -19.84
CA ARG A 724 7.40 -14.04 -21.03
C ARG A 724 7.61 -13.26 -22.31
N ALA A 725 7.35 -11.95 -22.34
CA ALA A 725 7.50 -11.10 -23.52
C ALA A 725 8.97 -11.06 -23.97
N ILE A 726 9.88 -10.83 -23.02
CA ILE A 726 11.33 -10.85 -23.28
C ILE A 726 11.76 -12.24 -23.77
N ARG A 727 11.31 -13.32 -23.14
CA ARG A 727 11.65 -14.69 -23.53
C ARG A 727 11.15 -15.03 -24.95
N GLN A 728 9.92 -14.64 -25.29
CA GLN A 728 9.34 -14.84 -26.61
C GLN A 728 10.13 -14.11 -27.70
N ALA A 729 10.54 -12.85 -27.46
CA ALA A 729 11.37 -12.09 -28.36
C ALA A 729 12.72 -12.78 -28.62
N LEU A 730 13.41 -13.21 -27.54
CA LEU A 730 14.68 -13.93 -27.65
C LEU A 730 14.53 -15.26 -28.40
N LEU A 731 13.46 -16.03 -28.16
CA LEU A 731 13.17 -17.25 -28.90
C LEU A 731 12.94 -16.97 -30.37
N ALA A 732 12.18 -15.92 -30.70
CA ALA A 732 11.93 -15.53 -32.08
C ALA A 732 13.24 -15.11 -32.81
N TYR A 733 14.10 -14.34 -32.13
CA TYR A 733 15.37 -13.89 -32.67
C TYR A 733 16.36 -15.04 -32.84
N ALA A 734 16.47 -15.95 -31.88
CA ALA A 734 17.30 -17.14 -31.97
C ALA A 734 16.82 -18.05 -33.13
N ALA A 735 15.52 -18.22 -33.32
CA ALA A 735 14.95 -18.98 -34.45
C ALA A 735 15.26 -18.35 -35.81
N GLN A 736 15.14 -17.02 -35.93
CA GLN A 736 15.50 -16.28 -37.15
C GLN A 736 17.00 -16.39 -37.49
N ALA A 737 17.85 -16.40 -36.47
CA ALA A 737 19.30 -16.56 -36.62
C ALA A 737 19.73 -18.03 -36.82
N GLY A 738 18.84 -19.01 -36.64
CA GLY A 738 19.15 -20.43 -36.67
C GLY A 738 19.98 -20.91 -35.46
N ASP A 739 19.99 -20.14 -34.35
CA ASP A 739 20.73 -20.46 -33.15
C ASP A 739 19.95 -21.48 -32.28
N LYS A 740 20.23 -22.77 -32.56
CA LYS A 740 19.59 -23.89 -31.87
C LYS A 740 20.04 -24.01 -30.41
N ASP A 741 21.29 -23.60 -30.09
CA ASP A 741 21.82 -23.70 -28.72
C ASP A 741 21.16 -22.70 -27.79
N LYS A 742 21.01 -21.44 -28.24
CA LYS A 742 20.29 -20.39 -27.53
C LYS A 742 18.82 -20.76 -27.35
N THR A 743 18.16 -21.25 -28.39
CA THR A 743 16.77 -21.74 -28.32
C THR A 743 16.61 -22.84 -27.26
N ALA A 744 17.47 -23.87 -27.28
CA ALA A 744 17.44 -24.97 -26.32
C ALA A 744 17.74 -24.50 -24.91
N LEU A 745 18.62 -23.52 -24.68
CA LEU A 745 18.89 -22.92 -23.37
C LEU A 745 17.67 -22.19 -22.84
N LEU A 746 17.03 -21.33 -23.66
CA LEU A 746 15.85 -20.56 -23.25
C LEU A 746 14.65 -21.45 -22.87
N LEU A 747 14.44 -22.55 -23.62
CA LEU A 747 13.39 -23.51 -23.31
C LEU A 747 13.70 -24.35 -22.07
N ARG A 748 14.95 -24.80 -21.88
CA ARG A 748 15.37 -25.51 -20.67
C ARG A 748 15.19 -24.68 -19.40
N THR A 749 15.61 -23.41 -19.46
CA THR A 749 15.42 -22.49 -18.31
C THR A 749 13.96 -22.23 -18.02
N LEU A 750 13.10 -22.11 -19.04
CA LEU A 750 11.65 -21.99 -18.84
C LEU A 750 11.06 -23.26 -18.22
N GLN A 751 11.47 -24.44 -18.71
CA GLN A 751 11.00 -25.73 -18.18
C GLN A 751 11.37 -25.91 -16.69
N ALA A 752 12.54 -25.45 -16.27
CA ALA A 752 12.93 -25.48 -14.86
C ALA A 752 12.04 -24.61 -13.96
N ILE A 753 11.58 -23.45 -14.47
CA ILE A 753 10.73 -22.49 -13.77
C ILE A 753 9.27 -22.93 -13.78
N ASN A 754 8.76 -23.26 -14.97
CA ASN A 754 7.37 -23.66 -15.24
C ASN A 754 7.33 -24.80 -16.27
N PRO A 755 7.34 -26.08 -15.84
CA PRO A 755 7.37 -27.21 -16.78
C PRO A 755 6.09 -27.37 -17.62
N GLU A 756 5.02 -26.66 -17.25
CA GLU A 756 3.74 -26.69 -17.96
C GLU A 756 3.50 -25.40 -18.81
N ASP A 757 4.54 -24.58 -19.02
CA ASP A 757 4.37 -23.33 -19.76
C ASP A 757 3.95 -23.62 -21.22
N PRO A 758 2.89 -22.95 -21.73
CA PRO A 758 2.44 -23.13 -23.12
C PRO A 758 3.49 -22.86 -24.19
N LEU A 759 4.54 -22.07 -23.89
CA LEU A 759 5.64 -21.84 -24.82
C LEU A 759 6.52 -23.07 -25.05
N LEU A 760 6.50 -24.08 -24.17
CA LEU A 760 7.24 -25.32 -24.32
C LEU A 760 6.62 -26.26 -25.39
N ALA A 761 5.34 -26.00 -25.75
CA ALA A 761 4.61 -26.78 -26.74
C ALA A 761 4.70 -26.19 -28.16
N GLN A 762 5.29 -25.01 -28.32
CA GLN A 762 5.54 -24.36 -29.62
C GLN A 762 6.90 -24.73 -30.17
#